data_c2b02a6b23138142c173ac592cfb5e98
#
_entry.id   c2b02a6b23138142c173ac592cfb5e98
#
_cell.length_a   1.000
_cell.length_b   1.000
_cell.length_c   1.000
_cell.angle_alpha   90.00
_cell.angle_beta   90.00
_cell.angle_gamma   90.00
#
_symmetry.space_group_name_H-M   'P 1'
#
loop_
_entity.id
_entity.type
_entity.pdbx_description
1 polymer ?
#
loop_
_entity_poly.entity_id
_entity_poly.type
_entity_poly.pdbx_seq_one_letter_code
_entity_poly.pdbx_strand_id
1 'polypeptide(L)'
;MSALFIFFGFFCSILAARILVHAQQGFITIDCGLDANTSYKDNLTGIEYVSDAAYIDTGENHNISSDYLPNAEAVQNMNLRSFSDSTRNCYTLKPVRQGNKYMIRAGFMYGNYDGKNRIPRFNIYIGVNLWDSFQFKSASKVYGTETMIVASADFISVCLVGIGDGAPFISSLELRLLGGLYNALNASNFFLKPVRYDLGSVTNRSIRYPYDDYDRMWTPDNRLPSKLSLLSLNTSSNISSSQNDGFQVPIRVMRTFVAPSNGSNINISWDMTPDPTIQQHIVLHLAEIQLLRSNESRIFDIFLNEKLWHGNFSPRYLQTDHIFTMESINQRSMIRISKAANSTLPPILNAIEVYQVKSFSELATDNGDVDAIADVKKTYHIEKNWISDPCSPRNYAWEGLGCSYNSSMSPRIVNLSLADYGLSGKIAASFAKLGALRYLNLANNSLSGEIPDALGELHFLQELDLSNNQLKGPVPTLLQIRSANQSLILRIGGNSGLCYGSNSCQSQRKLSVTIIIVIVVIAAAFLLMVAACMWKMRRKQAGSLKPQKEGHSRGHLKDKNDLFELKSRQFAFEDLVVITKSFQHAIGKGGFGIVYLGELQDGTQVAVKVNSQSSSQGINEFQAEGELLTRIHHKNLVSLVGYCEDGNYLALVYEYMAQGSLEDHLRGKSSTTRFLNWIQRLQIAIEAAQGLEYLHSGCKPPIIHRDVKPSNILLNHKGEAKISDFGVSRIFQNDQTHVSTAVVGTMGYLDPDYFFSCKLTEKSDVYSFGVVLLELITGLPAVLRNPDRGQLVHWILASGDINAVIDDRMQGEYDAYSVSKAAEIAMKCTLPTSIERPTMSEVVMQLKECLALELSSGTTQIHDTSEICTNCDDSVELSSSTTTTNRRQDDDSDLSSAGITTSHYQNESAVSQTAALLHQGCDPSKS
;
A
#
# COMPACT_ATOMS: atom_id res chain seq x y z
N MET A 1 -25.88 21.19 35.58
CA MET A 1 -25.51 19.76 35.75
C MET A 1 -26.09 18.85 34.67
N SER A 2 -27.37 18.97 34.24
CA SER A 2 -27.95 18.11 33.21
C SER A 2 -27.29 18.20 31.82
N ALA A 3 -26.85 19.37 31.38
CA ALA A 3 -26.18 19.53 30.06
C ALA A 3 -24.78 18.89 30.02
N LEU A 4 -24.08 18.86 31.17
CA LEU A 4 -22.77 18.23 31.28
C LEU A 4 -22.83 16.70 31.21
N PHE A 5 -23.91 16.11 31.78
CA PHE A 5 -24.15 14.65 31.71
C PHE A 5 -24.54 14.19 30.30
N ILE A 6 -25.30 15.01 29.56
CA ILE A 6 -25.66 14.72 28.17
C ILE A 6 -24.41 14.81 27.27
N PHE A 7 -23.54 15.82 27.50
CA PHE A 7 -22.28 15.97 26.76
C PHE A 7 -21.29 14.83 27.07
N PHE A 8 -21.22 14.39 28.32
CA PHE A 8 -20.37 13.25 28.72
C PHE A 8 -20.89 11.92 28.17
N GLY A 9 -22.22 11.71 28.16
CA GLY A 9 -22.85 10.54 27.55
C GLY A 9 -22.68 10.48 26.03
N PHE A 10 -22.74 11.64 25.35
CA PHE A 10 -22.48 11.74 23.92
C PHE A 10 -21.01 11.54 23.59
N PHE A 11 -20.11 12.05 24.43
CA PHE A 11 -18.65 11.86 24.25
C PHE A 11 -18.23 10.40 24.53
N CYS A 12 -18.80 9.74 25.55
CA CYS A 12 -18.60 8.30 25.80
C CYS A 12 -19.16 7.42 24.67
N SER A 13 -20.30 7.78 24.08
CA SER A 13 -20.86 7.03 22.94
C SER A 13 -20.07 7.24 21.66
N ILE A 14 -19.52 8.43 21.43
CA ILE A 14 -18.60 8.69 20.30
C ILE A 14 -17.27 7.97 20.50
N LEU A 15 -16.73 7.94 21.74
CA LEU A 15 -15.51 7.19 22.06
C LEU A 15 -15.72 5.68 21.91
N ALA A 16 -16.86 5.17 22.39
CA ALA A 16 -17.24 3.76 22.21
C ALA A 16 -17.45 3.38 20.74
N ALA A 17 -18.07 4.26 19.94
CA ALA A 17 -18.23 4.08 18.49
C ALA A 17 -16.87 4.13 17.77
N ARG A 18 -15.93 5.00 18.19
CA ARG A 18 -14.55 5.01 17.63
C ARG A 18 -13.75 3.77 17.99
N ILE A 19 -13.90 3.23 19.19
CA ILE A 19 -13.25 1.97 19.59
C ILE A 19 -13.80 0.79 18.76
N LEU A 20 -15.11 0.76 18.51
CA LEU A 20 -15.75 -0.29 17.68
C LEU A 20 -15.34 -0.21 16.20
N VAL A 21 -15.12 0.98 15.65
CA VAL A 21 -14.65 1.14 14.26
C VAL A 21 -13.18 0.69 14.09
N HIS A 22 -12.34 0.84 15.14
CA HIS A 22 -10.93 0.41 15.06
C HIS A 22 -10.75 -1.11 15.08
N ALA A 23 -11.59 -1.85 15.81
CA ALA A 23 -11.49 -3.31 15.93
C ALA A 23 -11.90 -4.05 14.64
N GLN A 24 -12.67 -3.43 13.74
CA GLN A 24 -13.05 -4.00 12.44
C GLN A 24 -12.09 -3.64 11.29
N GLN A 25 -11.07 -2.82 11.56
CA GLN A 25 -10.07 -2.46 10.55
C GLN A 25 -9.26 -3.69 10.12
N GLY A 26 -9.38 -4.06 8.85
CA GLY A 26 -8.72 -5.25 8.29
C GLY A 26 -9.58 -6.52 8.26
N PHE A 27 -10.87 -6.45 8.65
CA PHE A 27 -11.82 -7.53 8.44
C PHE A 27 -12.37 -7.46 7.01
N ILE A 28 -12.35 -8.60 6.31
CA ILE A 28 -13.14 -8.82 5.09
C ILE A 28 -14.17 -9.87 5.46
N THR A 29 -15.44 -9.56 5.27
CA THR A 29 -16.55 -10.44 5.66
C THR A 29 -17.56 -10.48 4.53
N ILE A 30 -17.64 -11.62 3.86
CA ILE A 30 -18.34 -11.80 2.60
C ILE A 30 -19.50 -12.77 2.80
N ASP A 31 -20.65 -12.39 2.34
CA ASP A 31 -21.81 -13.24 2.13
C ASP A 31 -21.88 -13.59 0.63
N CYS A 32 -21.63 -14.86 0.31
CA CYS A 32 -21.36 -15.32 -1.05
C CYS A 32 -22.63 -15.53 -1.92
N GLY A 33 -23.79 -15.20 -1.43
CA GLY A 33 -25.06 -15.29 -2.18
C GLY A 33 -25.80 -13.96 -2.25
N LEU A 34 -25.20 -12.89 -1.74
CA LEU A 34 -25.82 -11.57 -1.62
C LEU A 34 -25.75 -10.81 -2.95
N ASP A 35 -26.81 -10.09 -3.29
CA ASP A 35 -26.84 -9.25 -4.49
C ASP A 35 -25.75 -8.18 -4.47
N ALA A 36 -25.23 -7.83 -5.65
CA ALA A 36 -24.18 -6.83 -5.79
C ALA A 36 -24.56 -5.49 -5.12
N ASN A 37 -23.60 -4.85 -4.46
CA ASN A 37 -23.76 -3.58 -3.74
C ASN A 37 -24.73 -3.61 -2.55
N THR A 38 -25.02 -4.79 -2.00
CA THR A 38 -25.79 -4.94 -0.78
C THR A 38 -24.91 -5.35 0.39
N SER A 39 -25.30 -4.95 1.59
CA SER A 39 -24.64 -5.32 2.85
C SER A 39 -25.63 -5.35 4.00
N TYR A 40 -25.29 -6.04 5.08
CA TYR A 40 -26.02 -6.03 6.33
C TYR A 40 -25.09 -6.23 7.52
N LYS A 41 -25.56 -5.83 8.70
CA LYS A 41 -24.83 -6.09 9.96
C LYS A 41 -25.39 -7.31 10.65
N ASP A 42 -24.51 -8.24 11.02
CA ASP A 42 -24.88 -9.39 11.83
C ASP A 42 -25.31 -8.93 13.23
N ASN A 43 -26.49 -9.38 13.65
CA ASN A 43 -27.13 -8.93 14.90
C ASN A 43 -26.36 -9.37 16.17
N LEU A 44 -25.58 -10.44 16.11
CA LEU A 44 -24.85 -10.98 17.26
C LEU A 44 -23.49 -10.32 17.44
N THR A 45 -22.79 -10.10 16.36
CA THR A 45 -21.42 -9.58 16.37
C THR A 45 -21.33 -8.11 16.00
N GLY A 46 -22.34 -7.56 15.29
CA GLY A 46 -22.28 -6.23 14.71
C GLY A 46 -21.32 -6.11 13.53
N ILE A 47 -20.74 -7.23 13.06
CA ILE A 47 -19.86 -7.26 11.89
C ILE A 47 -20.70 -7.06 10.62
N GLU A 48 -20.19 -6.24 9.71
CA GLU A 48 -20.84 -6.00 8.42
C GLU A 48 -20.44 -7.07 7.41
N TYR A 49 -21.45 -7.74 6.82
CA TYR A 49 -21.32 -8.65 5.69
C TYR A 49 -21.62 -7.91 4.40
N VAL A 50 -20.77 -8.09 3.40
CA VAL A 50 -20.90 -7.48 2.07
C VAL A 50 -21.05 -8.56 0.99
N SER A 51 -21.58 -8.18 -0.16
CA SER A 51 -21.65 -9.06 -1.34
C SER A 51 -20.26 -9.47 -1.82
N ASP A 52 -20.17 -10.66 -2.38
CA ASP A 52 -18.94 -11.22 -2.97
C ASP A 52 -18.61 -10.69 -4.38
N ALA A 53 -19.47 -9.88 -4.99
CA ALA A 53 -19.33 -9.40 -6.37
C ALA A 53 -18.00 -8.64 -6.65
N ALA A 54 -17.39 -8.06 -5.62
CA ALA A 54 -16.08 -7.38 -5.75
C ALA A 54 -14.87 -8.34 -5.70
N TYR A 55 -15.08 -9.62 -5.36
CA TYR A 55 -14.01 -10.57 -5.09
C TYR A 55 -13.98 -11.74 -6.06
N ILE A 56 -15.05 -11.93 -6.85
CA ILE A 56 -15.19 -13.02 -7.82
C ILE A 56 -16.13 -12.58 -8.95
N ASP A 57 -15.84 -13.04 -10.17
CA ASP A 57 -16.60 -12.74 -11.40
C ASP A 57 -17.31 -13.98 -11.99
N THR A 58 -17.23 -15.13 -11.33
CA THR A 58 -17.81 -16.40 -11.76
C THR A 58 -18.85 -16.91 -10.79
N GLY A 59 -19.68 -17.87 -11.23
CA GLY A 59 -20.72 -18.51 -10.40
C GLY A 59 -22.03 -17.72 -10.35
N GLU A 60 -23.06 -18.33 -9.75
CA GLU A 60 -24.41 -17.83 -9.67
C GLU A 60 -24.92 -17.82 -8.21
N ASN A 61 -25.66 -16.79 -7.84
CA ASN A 61 -26.24 -16.65 -6.51
C ASN A 61 -27.54 -17.48 -6.42
N HIS A 62 -27.73 -18.19 -5.32
CA HIS A 62 -28.91 -18.96 -5.00
C HIS A 62 -29.34 -18.80 -3.55
N ASN A 63 -30.64 -18.89 -3.29
CA ASN A 63 -31.17 -19.08 -1.96
C ASN A 63 -31.30 -20.58 -1.66
N ILE A 64 -31.12 -20.99 -0.40
CA ILE A 64 -31.46 -22.36 0.02
C ILE A 64 -32.94 -22.59 -0.08
N SER A 65 -33.37 -23.86 -0.22
CA SER A 65 -34.80 -24.20 -0.23
C SER A 65 -35.47 -23.79 1.07
N SER A 66 -36.76 -23.34 0.98
CA SER A 66 -37.57 -22.93 2.12
C SER A 66 -37.62 -23.93 3.25
N ASP A 67 -37.56 -25.24 2.93
CA ASP A 67 -37.64 -26.33 3.90
C ASP A 67 -36.42 -26.37 4.85
N TYR A 68 -35.29 -25.73 4.43
CA TYR A 68 -34.05 -25.68 5.20
C TYR A 68 -33.78 -24.34 5.89
N LEU A 69 -34.59 -23.30 5.65
CA LEU A 69 -34.44 -21.99 6.30
C LEU A 69 -34.42 -22.05 7.85
N PRO A 70 -35.24 -22.91 8.52
CA PRO A 70 -35.15 -23.03 9.98
C PRO A 70 -33.80 -23.54 10.51
N ASN A 71 -32.99 -24.16 9.66
CA ASN A 71 -31.69 -24.72 10.02
C ASN A 71 -30.54 -23.76 9.72
N ALA A 72 -30.78 -22.61 9.09
CA ALA A 72 -29.75 -21.71 8.64
C ALA A 72 -28.97 -21.03 9.77
N GLU A 73 -29.58 -20.86 10.95
CA GLU A 73 -29.01 -20.27 12.18
C GLU A 73 -28.52 -18.82 12.04
N ALA A 74 -28.07 -18.40 10.84
CA ALA A 74 -27.57 -17.06 10.56
C ALA A 74 -27.86 -16.65 9.12
N VAL A 75 -27.92 -15.35 8.85
CA VAL A 75 -28.32 -14.78 7.55
C VAL A 75 -27.41 -15.28 6.42
N GLN A 76 -26.09 -15.31 6.63
CA GLN A 76 -25.12 -15.78 5.63
C GLN A 76 -25.23 -17.27 5.27
N ASN A 77 -26.11 -18.02 5.93
CA ASN A 77 -26.37 -19.41 5.62
C ASN A 77 -27.69 -19.60 4.82
N MET A 78 -28.44 -18.51 4.56
CA MET A 78 -29.72 -18.56 3.85
C MET A 78 -29.54 -18.50 2.33
N ASN A 79 -28.35 -18.17 1.88
CA ASN A 79 -27.95 -18.06 0.48
C ASN A 79 -26.55 -18.60 0.26
N LEU A 80 -26.15 -18.71 -1.00
CA LEU A 80 -24.83 -19.21 -1.41
C LEU A 80 -24.52 -18.80 -2.85
N ARG A 81 -23.26 -18.86 -3.23
CA ARG A 81 -22.82 -18.86 -4.64
C ARG A 81 -22.42 -20.27 -5.05
N SER A 82 -22.91 -20.73 -6.20
CA SER A 82 -22.54 -22.01 -6.81
C SER A 82 -21.81 -21.83 -8.12
N PHE A 83 -21.01 -22.84 -8.48
CA PHE A 83 -20.16 -22.83 -9.66
C PHE A 83 -20.48 -24.05 -10.53
N SER A 84 -21.26 -23.83 -11.60
CA SER A 84 -21.73 -24.89 -12.51
C SER A 84 -20.59 -25.59 -13.24
N ASP A 85 -19.50 -24.88 -13.49
CA ASP A 85 -18.31 -25.42 -14.12
C ASP A 85 -17.44 -26.15 -13.08
N SER A 86 -17.04 -27.39 -13.39
CA SER A 86 -16.12 -28.18 -12.56
C SER A 86 -14.68 -27.63 -12.55
N THR A 87 -14.47 -26.49 -13.18
CA THR A 87 -13.20 -25.77 -13.22
C THR A 87 -12.88 -25.11 -11.89
N ARG A 88 -11.70 -24.56 -11.77
CA ARG A 88 -11.23 -23.85 -10.59
C ARG A 88 -11.85 -22.45 -10.53
N ASN A 89 -12.64 -22.15 -9.50
CA ASN A 89 -13.25 -20.85 -9.28
C ASN A 89 -12.66 -20.19 -8.03
N CYS A 90 -12.15 -18.97 -8.14
CA CYS A 90 -11.30 -18.38 -7.11
C CYS A 90 -11.77 -16.99 -6.69
N TYR A 91 -11.97 -16.79 -5.39
CA TYR A 91 -12.05 -15.49 -4.75
C TYR A 91 -10.68 -14.87 -4.64
N THR A 92 -10.56 -13.59 -4.93
CA THR A 92 -9.34 -12.79 -4.71
C THR A 92 -9.60 -11.80 -3.58
N LEU A 93 -9.11 -12.11 -2.39
CA LEU A 93 -9.27 -11.27 -1.20
C LEU A 93 -8.24 -10.14 -1.20
N LYS A 94 -8.70 -8.91 -1.26
CA LYS A 94 -7.91 -7.65 -1.17
C LYS A 94 -8.68 -6.65 -0.31
N PRO A 95 -7.99 -5.77 0.46
CA PRO A 95 -6.54 -5.62 0.59
C PRO A 95 -5.93 -6.64 1.59
N VAL A 96 -4.77 -7.17 1.25
CA VAL A 96 -3.94 -8.05 2.08
C VAL A 96 -2.50 -7.54 2.05
N ARG A 97 -1.74 -7.75 3.12
CA ARG A 97 -0.32 -7.39 3.17
C ARG A 97 0.53 -8.65 3.21
N GLN A 98 1.47 -8.74 2.27
CA GLN A 98 2.47 -9.80 2.25
C GLN A 98 3.23 -9.86 3.59
N GLY A 99 3.48 -11.06 4.10
CA GLY A 99 4.18 -11.29 5.37
C GLY A 99 3.28 -11.21 6.62
N ASN A 100 2.09 -10.63 6.53
CA ASN A 100 1.14 -10.61 7.64
C ASN A 100 0.43 -11.95 7.81
N LYS A 101 0.04 -12.24 9.05
CA LYS A 101 -0.72 -13.44 9.41
C LYS A 101 -2.22 -13.16 9.34
N TYR A 102 -2.94 -14.09 8.73
CA TYR A 102 -4.38 -14.01 8.56
C TYR A 102 -5.06 -15.30 8.97
N MET A 103 -6.23 -15.16 9.56
CA MET A 103 -7.21 -16.24 9.76
C MET A 103 -8.26 -16.15 8.65
N ILE A 104 -8.55 -17.27 8.02
CA ILE A 104 -9.56 -17.39 6.95
C ILE A 104 -10.59 -18.41 7.39
N ARG A 105 -11.86 -18.05 7.27
CA ARG A 105 -12.99 -18.93 7.59
C ARG A 105 -13.93 -19.01 6.40
N ALA A 106 -14.34 -20.22 6.03
CA ALA A 106 -15.31 -20.46 4.99
C ALA A 106 -16.51 -21.24 5.57
N GLY A 107 -17.72 -20.80 5.23
CA GLY A 107 -18.97 -21.40 5.67
C GLY A 107 -19.78 -21.96 4.50
N PHE A 108 -20.46 -23.09 4.73
CA PHE A 108 -21.18 -23.84 3.71
C PHE A 108 -22.50 -24.36 4.24
N MET A 109 -23.60 -24.06 3.55
CA MET A 109 -24.90 -24.67 3.77
C MET A 109 -25.52 -25.04 2.43
N TYR A 110 -25.69 -26.35 2.17
CA TYR A 110 -26.24 -26.83 0.90
C TYR A 110 -27.72 -26.49 0.76
N GLY A 111 -28.50 -26.75 1.82
CA GLY A 111 -29.93 -26.39 1.86
C GLY A 111 -30.74 -26.79 0.62
N ASN A 112 -30.27 -27.76 -0.16
CA ASN A 112 -30.88 -28.25 -1.40
C ASN A 112 -31.26 -27.14 -2.40
N TYR A 113 -30.34 -26.13 -2.55
CA TYR A 113 -30.58 -24.93 -3.38
C TYR A 113 -30.90 -25.25 -4.85
N ASP A 114 -30.38 -26.38 -5.38
CA ASP A 114 -30.56 -26.82 -6.76
C ASP A 114 -31.68 -27.83 -6.96
N GLY A 115 -32.42 -28.19 -5.91
CA GLY A 115 -33.52 -29.15 -5.92
C GLY A 115 -33.13 -30.62 -6.19
N LYS A 116 -31.82 -30.92 -6.32
CA LYS A 116 -31.34 -32.24 -6.74
C LYS A 116 -31.22 -33.25 -5.61
N ASN A 117 -31.30 -32.83 -4.34
CA ASN A 117 -31.07 -33.66 -3.14
C ASN A 117 -29.75 -34.45 -3.17
N ARG A 118 -28.75 -33.92 -3.88
CA ARG A 118 -27.44 -34.55 -4.06
C ARG A 118 -26.33 -33.58 -3.71
N ILE A 119 -25.77 -33.75 -2.51
CA ILE A 119 -24.76 -32.85 -1.99
C ILE A 119 -23.45 -33.00 -2.78
N PRO A 120 -22.88 -31.93 -3.36
CA PRO A 120 -21.66 -31.99 -4.16
C PRO A 120 -20.42 -32.27 -3.30
N ARG A 121 -19.35 -32.78 -3.96
CA ARG A 121 -18.02 -32.98 -3.38
C ARG A 121 -17.03 -32.05 -4.06
N PHE A 122 -16.25 -31.35 -3.28
CA PHE A 122 -15.25 -30.41 -3.80
C PHE A 122 -14.10 -30.18 -2.82
N ASN A 123 -13.01 -29.69 -3.37
CA ASN A 123 -11.84 -29.23 -2.62
C ASN A 123 -11.83 -27.71 -2.53
N ILE A 124 -11.26 -27.20 -1.44
CA ILE A 124 -10.95 -25.78 -1.28
C ILE A 124 -9.42 -25.60 -1.13
N TYR A 125 -8.89 -24.61 -1.82
CA TYR A 125 -7.46 -24.29 -1.86
C TYR A 125 -7.22 -22.87 -1.36
N ILE A 126 -6.06 -22.63 -0.75
CA ILE A 126 -5.51 -21.29 -0.56
C ILE A 126 -4.27 -21.17 -1.45
N GLY A 127 -4.34 -20.21 -2.39
CA GLY A 127 -3.34 -20.15 -3.44
C GLY A 127 -3.27 -21.48 -4.19
N VAL A 128 -2.12 -22.15 -4.12
CA VAL A 128 -1.86 -23.42 -4.79
C VAL A 128 -2.03 -24.64 -3.89
N ASN A 129 -2.18 -24.44 -2.58
CA ASN A 129 -2.15 -25.51 -1.58
C ASN A 129 -3.54 -25.91 -1.13
N LEU A 130 -3.77 -27.24 -1.05
CA LEU A 130 -5.03 -27.80 -0.58
C LEU A 130 -5.27 -27.46 0.89
N TRP A 131 -6.35 -26.71 1.14
CA TRP A 131 -6.81 -26.36 2.48
C TRP A 131 -7.67 -27.46 3.10
N ASP A 132 -8.79 -27.83 2.44
CA ASP A 132 -9.71 -28.86 2.93
C ASP A 132 -10.44 -29.56 1.78
N SER A 133 -11.03 -30.73 2.08
CA SER A 133 -11.84 -31.49 1.15
C SER A 133 -13.20 -31.74 1.75
N PHE A 134 -14.26 -31.37 1.06
CA PHE A 134 -15.62 -31.49 1.56
C PHE A 134 -16.36 -32.69 0.99
N GLN A 135 -16.90 -33.51 1.92
CA GLN A 135 -17.88 -34.53 1.68
C GLN A 135 -18.96 -34.37 2.75
N PHE A 136 -19.95 -33.55 2.48
CA PHE A 136 -21.01 -33.24 3.44
C PHE A 136 -21.93 -34.44 3.67
N LYS A 137 -22.41 -34.61 4.92
CA LYS A 137 -23.26 -35.73 5.32
C LYS A 137 -24.74 -35.38 5.41
N SER A 138 -25.09 -34.09 5.45
CA SER A 138 -26.46 -33.59 5.62
C SER A 138 -26.66 -32.29 4.87
N ALA A 139 -27.81 -32.13 4.21
CA ALA A 139 -28.22 -30.92 3.54
C ALA A 139 -28.68 -29.82 4.50
N SER A 140 -29.13 -30.19 5.70
CA SER A 140 -29.67 -29.26 6.71
C SER A 140 -28.62 -28.75 7.70
N LYS A 141 -27.35 -29.16 7.58
CA LYS A 141 -26.31 -28.80 8.52
C LYS A 141 -25.39 -27.72 7.92
N VAL A 142 -25.07 -26.73 8.74
CA VAL A 142 -24.01 -25.75 8.42
C VAL A 142 -22.66 -26.41 8.68
N TYR A 143 -21.74 -26.26 7.72
CA TYR A 143 -20.38 -26.73 7.82
C TYR A 143 -19.45 -25.53 7.71
N GLY A 144 -18.31 -25.58 8.38
CA GLY A 144 -17.29 -24.54 8.30
C GLY A 144 -15.88 -25.12 8.39
N THR A 145 -14.94 -24.44 7.82
CA THR A 145 -13.52 -24.70 8.01
C THR A 145 -12.79 -23.40 8.27
N GLU A 146 -11.73 -23.47 9.05
CA GLU A 146 -10.91 -22.33 9.41
C GLU A 146 -9.43 -22.68 9.26
N THR A 147 -8.64 -21.71 8.82
CA THR A 147 -7.19 -21.84 8.72
C THR A 147 -6.50 -20.54 9.07
N MET A 148 -5.22 -20.63 9.44
CA MET A 148 -4.34 -19.49 9.58
C MET A 148 -3.14 -19.65 8.67
N ILE A 149 -2.74 -18.55 8.02
CA ILE A 149 -1.63 -18.50 7.06
C ILE A 149 -0.82 -17.22 7.22
N VAL A 150 0.38 -17.24 6.68
CA VAL A 150 1.14 -16.03 6.35
C VAL A 150 0.90 -15.69 4.88
N ALA A 151 0.48 -14.48 4.58
CA ALA A 151 0.23 -14.06 3.20
C ALA A 151 1.54 -14.00 2.40
N SER A 152 1.58 -14.69 1.25
CA SER A 152 2.73 -14.71 0.34
C SER A 152 2.72 -13.56 -0.67
N ALA A 153 1.59 -12.85 -0.81
CA ALA A 153 1.39 -11.74 -1.76
C ALA A 153 0.49 -10.65 -1.13
N ASP A 154 0.23 -9.59 -1.87
CA ASP A 154 -0.72 -8.52 -1.52
C ASP A 154 -2.21 -8.92 -1.65
N PHE A 155 -2.47 -10.18 -1.96
CA PHE A 155 -3.78 -10.79 -2.03
C PHE A 155 -3.74 -12.23 -1.53
N ILE A 156 -4.91 -12.76 -1.19
CA ILE A 156 -5.10 -14.18 -0.90
C ILE A 156 -6.13 -14.73 -1.86
N SER A 157 -5.76 -15.81 -2.58
CA SER A 157 -6.66 -16.53 -3.47
C SER A 157 -7.27 -17.70 -2.72
N VAL A 158 -8.62 -17.79 -2.71
CA VAL A 158 -9.38 -18.93 -2.16
C VAL A 158 -10.16 -19.56 -3.28
N CYS A 159 -9.82 -20.81 -3.64
CA CYS A 159 -10.36 -21.48 -4.82
C CYS A 159 -11.16 -22.72 -4.48
N LEU A 160 -12.32 -22.88 -5.11
CA LEU A 160 -13.16 -24.07 -5.05
C LEU A 160 -13.00 -24.90 -6.33
N VAL A 161 -12.86 -26.22 -6.18
CA VAL A 161 -12.61 -27.16 -7.29
C VAL A 161 -13.50 -28.38 -7.12
N GLY A 162 -14.36 -28.65 -8.09
CA GLY A 162 -15.20 -29.86 -8.13
C GLY A 162 -14.35 -31.14 -8.25
N ILE A 163 -14.65 -32.16 -7.44
CA ILE A 163 -13.99 -33.47 -7.49
C ILE A 163 -14.98 -34.62 -7.69
N GLY A 164 -16.20 -34.30 -8.01
CA GLY A 164 -17.27 -35.28 -8.21
C GLY A 164 -18.48 -34.69 -8.85
N ASP A 165 -19.62 -35.35 -8.69
CA ASP A 165 -20.87 -34.85 -9.22
C ASP A 165 -21.39 -33.67 -8.38
N GLY A 166 -21.93 -32.67 -9.05
CA GLY A 166 -22.53 -31.48 -8.46
C GLY A 166 -21.57 -30.27 -8.46
N ALA A 167 -22.16 -29.08 -8.39
CA ALA A 167 -21.44 -27.82 -8.44
C ALA A 167 -20.84 -27.45 -7.06
N PRO A 168 -19.57 -27.08 -6.95
CA PRO A 168 -19.04 -26.47 -5.76
C PRO A 168 -19.86 -25.24 -5.35
N PHE A 169 -19.97 -24.98 -4.05
CA PHE A 169 -20.70 -23.84 -3.54
C PHE A 169 -20.07 -23.31 -2.26
N ILE A 170 -20.37 -22.05 -1.90
CA ILE A 170 -19.93 -21.40 -0.67
C ILE A 170 -20.99 -20.40 -0.20
N SER A 171 -21.23 -20.33 1.10
CA SER A 171 -22.20 -19.41 1.72
C SER A 171 -21.52 -18.17 2.30
N SER A 172 -20.35 -18.31 2.95
CA SER A 172 -19.63 -17.17 3.51
C SER A 172 -18.12 -17.35 3.45
N LEU A 173 -17.39 -16.22 3.36
CA LEU A 173 -15.93 -16.20 3.38
C LEU A 173 -15.47 -15.02 4.22
N GLU A 174 -14.64 -15.29 5.24
CA GLU A 174 -14.19 -14.29 6.20
C GLU A 174 -12.67 -14.27 6.26
N LEU A 175 -12.08 -13.08 6.33
CA LEU A 175 -10.65 -12.85 6.54
C LEU A 175 -10.45 -11.97 7.76
N ARG A 176 -9.50 -12.33 8.63
CA ARG A 176 -9.18 -11.61 9.86
C ARG A 176 -7.67 -11.43 9.97
N LEU A 177 -7.21 -10.21 10.20
CA LEU A 177 -5.81 -9.90 10.44
C LEU A 177 -5.42 -10.34 11.87
N LEU A 178 -4.39 -11.18 12.00
CA LEU A 178 -3.89 -11.69 13.29
C LEU A 178 -2.69 -10.91 13.85
N GLY A 179 -2.10 -10.00 13.05
CA GLY A 179 -0.94 -9.23 13.49
C GLY A 179 0.25 -10.10 13.93
N GLY A 180 0.79 -9.80 15.09
CA GLY A 180 1.95 -10.50 15.69
C GLY A 180 1.61 -11.82 16.40
N LEU A 181 0.36 -12.29 16.38
CA LEU A 181 -0.03 -13.52 17.10
C LEU A 181 0.58 -14.77 16.47
N TYR A 182 0.59 -15.88 17.24
CA TYR A 182 0.98 -17.22 16.79
C TYR A 182 2.38 -17.28 16.16
N ASN A 183 3.43 -17.05 16.96
CA ASN A 183 4.82 -17.01 16.48
C ASN A 183 5.29 -18.29 15.78
N ALA A 184 4.68 -19.44 16.06
CA ALA A 184 4.97 -20.71 15.40
C ALA A 184 4.42 -20.81 13.97
N LEU A 185 3.48 -19.94 13.57
CA LEU A 185 2.97 -19.82 12.19
C LEU A 185 3.99 -19.07 11.33
N ASN A 186 4.40 -19.69 10.22
CA ASN A 186 5.38 -19.14 9.27
C ASN A 186 4.93 -19.27 7.82
N ALA A 187 5.74 -18.76 6.89
CA ALA A 187 5.41 -18.69 5.47
C ALA A 187 5.39 -20.06 4.74
N SER A 188 5.72 -21.16 5.41
CA SER A 188 5.78 -22.51 4.81
C SER A 188 4.75 -23.50 5.36
N ASN A 189 3.83 -23.03 6.23
CA ASN A 189 2.82 -23.91 6.82
C ASN A 189 1.46 -23.24 6.98
N PHE A 190 0.43 -24.09 7.13
CA PHE A 190 -0.91 -23.74 7.62
C PHE A 190 -1.12 -24.17 9.05
N PHE A 191 -1.93 -23.41 9.79
CA PHE A 191 -2.62 -23.89 10.98
C PHE A 191 -4.07 -24.18 10.61
N LEU A 192 -4.42 -25.45 10.51
CA LEU A 192 -5.72 -25.93 10.03
C LEU A 192 -6.60 -26.37 11.20
N LYS A 193 -7.93 -26.29 10.96
CA LYS A 193 -8.97 -26.85 11.82
C LYS A 193 -8.76 -26.55 13.29
N PRO A 194 -8.65 -25.29 13.68
CA PRO A 194 -8.45 -24.92 15.06
C PRO A 194 -9.57 -25.46 15.94
N VAL A 195 -9.17 -26.02 17.08
CA VAL A 195 -10.06 -26.31 18.19
C VAL A 195 -9.68 -25.34 19.30
N ARG A 196 -10.62 -24.49 19.72
CA ARG A 196 -10.44 -23.55 20.83
C ARG A 196 -11.55 -23.79 21.85
N TYR A 197 -11.16 -24.31 22.99
CA TYR A 197 -12.12 -24.58 24.08
C TYR A 197 -11.94 -23.59 25.23
N ASP A 198 -13.05 -22.92 25.59
CA ASP A 198 -13.28 -22.27 26.86
C ASP A 198 -13.76 -23.32 27.88
N LEU A 199 -12.82 -23.91 28.64
CA LEU A 199 -13.09 -25.09 29.43
C LEU A 199 -13.96 -24.82 30.66
N GLY A 200 -13.76 -23.65 31.30
CA GLY A 200 -14.48 -23.25 32.50
C GLY A 200 -15.79 -22.51 32.20
N SER A 201 -16.21 -22.44 30.97
CA SER A 201 -17.40 -21.66 30.56
C SER A 201 -18.65 -22.14 31.26
N VAL A 202 -19.35 -21.23 31.90
CA VAL A 202 -20.66 -21.47 32.55
C VAL A 202 -21.83 -21.20 31.61
N THR A 203 -21.53 -20.73 30.39
CA THR A 203 -22.53 -20.46 29.35
C THR A 203 -22.41 -21.45 28.21
N ASN A 204 -23.53 -21.75 27.53
CA ASN A 204 -23.49 -22.60 26.34
C ASN A 204 -23.28 -21.80 25.03
N ARG A 205 -22.65 -20.62 25.13
CA ARG A 205 -22.43 -19.72 24.00
C ARG A 205 -20.95 -19.57 23.72
N SER A 206 -20.58 -19.67 22.45
CA SER A 206 -19.21 -19.38 22.00
C SER A 206 -18.87 -17.91 22.18
N ILE A 207 -17.62 -17.63 22.58
CA ILE A 207 -17.04 -16.28 22.63
C ILE A 207 -16.38 -16.01 21.29
N ARG A 208 -16.72 -14.88 20.67
CA ARG A 208 -16.09 -14.32 19.44
C ARG A 208 -16.20 -12.81 19.50
N TYR A 209 -15.96 -12.10 18.41
CA TYR A 209 -16.15 -10.64 18.32
C TYR A 209 -17.54 -10.21 18.86
N PRO A 210 -17.66 -9.11 19.64
CA PRO A 210 -16.61 -8.14 19.99
C PRO A 210 -15.77 -8.49 21.23
N TYR A 211 -15.86 -9.68 21.75
CA TYR A 211 -15.14 -10.10 22.97
C TYR A 211 -13.76 -10.71 22.68
N ASP A 212 -13.54 -11.15 21.45
CA ASP A 212 -12.25 -11.49 20.88
C ASP A 212 -11.99 -10.52 19.71
N ASP A 213 -10.98 -9.68 19.84
CA ASP A 213 -10.65 -8.63 18.86
C ASP A 213 -10.26 -9.19 17.48
N TYR A 214 -9.85 -10.46 17.43
CA TYR A 214 -9.45 -11.17 16.21
C TYR A 214 -10.59 -12.05 15.66
N ASP A 215 -11.77 -12.01 16.29
CA ASP A 215 -12.94 -12.81 15.91
C ASP A 215 -12.68 -14.32 15.88
N ARG A 216 -11.78 -14.83 16.75
CA ARG A 216 -11.59 -16.25 16.96
C ARG A 216 -12.81 -16.80 17.73
N MET A 217 -13.24 -18.02 17.37
CA MET A 217 -14.36 -18.67 18.07
C MET A 217 -13.83 -19.56 19.21
N TRP A 218 -14.19 -19.22 20.44
CA TRP A 218 -13.93 -19.99 21.64
C TRP A 218 -15.19 -20.73 22.04
N THR A 219 -15.17 -22.03 21.89
CA THR A 219 -16.34 -22.89 22.09
C THR A 219 -16.36 -23.46 23.50
N PRO A 220 -17.46 -23.37 24.25
CA PRO A 220 -17.58 -24.03 25.53
C PRO A 220 -17.53 -25.56 25.34
N ASP A 221 -16.63 -26.26 26.04
CA ASP A 221 -16.63 -27.70 26.00
C ASP A 221 -17.40 -28.28 27.21
N ASN A 222 -18.68 -28.40 27.07
CA ASN A 222 -19.56 -28.93 28.09
C ASN A 222 -19.41 -30.44 28.30
N ARG A 223 -18.61 -31.12 27.47
CA ARG A 223 -18.39 -32.59 27.58
C ARG A 223 -17.30 -32.94 28.60
N LEU A 224 -16.28 -32.12 28.72
CA LEU A 224 -15.16 -32.36 29.66
C LEU A 224 -15.58 -32.32 31.11
N PRO A 225 -16.32 -31.31 31.64
CA PRO A 225 -16.73 -31.30 33.02
C PRO A 225 -17.55 -32.53 33.47
N SER A 226 -18.47 -32.97 32.61
CA SER A 226 -19.35 -34.09 32.92
C SER A 226 -18.64 -35.45 32.89
N LYS A 227 -17.67 -35.63 32.00
CA LYS A 227 -16.92 -36.89 31.88
C LYS A 227 -15.81 -37.07 32.91
N LEU A 228 -15.23 -35.99 33.40
CA LEU A 228 -14.02 -36.00 34.22
C LEU A 228 -14.28 -35.54 35.67
N SER A 229 -15.53 -35.30 36.06
CA SER A 229 -15.88 -34.72 37.37
C SER A 229 -15.07 -33.42 37.65
N LEU A 230 -15.07 -32.54 36.70
CA LEU A 230 -14.45 -31.23 36.82
C LEU A 230 -15.42 -30.19 37.37
N LEU A 231 -14.92 -29.30 38.20
CA LEU A 231 -15.63 -28.12 38.69
C LEU A 231 -15.21 -26.91 37.90
N SER A 232 -16.17 -26.08 37.47
CA SER A 232 -15.91 -24.80 36.89
C SER A 232 -15.93 -23.71 37.95
N LEU A 233 -14.90 -22.86 37.97
CA LEU A 233 -14.83 -21.67 38.80
C LEU A 233 -14.68 -20.42 37.92
N ASN A 234 -15.16 -19.30 38.45
CA ASN A 234 -15.11 -18.03 37.73
C ASN A 234 -14.74 -16.85 38.63
N THR A 235 -14.30 -15.74 38.00
CA THR A 235 -14.03 -14.48 38.69
C THR A 235 -14.59 -13.29 37.87
N SER A 236 -14.96 -12.22 38.57
CA SER A 236 -15.25 -10.92 37.95
C SER A 236 -14.02 -10.01 37.86
N SER A 237 -12.90 -10.39 38.46
CA SER A 237 -11.66 -9.62 38.48
C SER A 237 -11.06 -9.47 37.08
N ASN A 238 -10.32 -8.40 36.86
CA ASN A 238 -9.57 -8.22 35.62
C ASN A 238 -8.32 -9.09 35.63
N ILE A 239 -8.09 -9.75 34.50
CA ILE A 239 -6.91 -10.57 34.28
C ILE A 239 -6.01 -9.80 33.31
N SER A 240 -4.75 -9.65 33.66
CA SER A 240 -3.74 -8.99 32.83
C SER A 240 -3.05 -9.99 31.90
N SER A 241 -2.80 -9.58 30.68
CA SER A 241 -1.88 -10.27 29.77
C SER A 241 -0.54 -9.54 29.73
N SER A 242 0.53 -10.23 29.37
CA SER A 242 1.83 -9.60 29.09
C SER A 242 1.73 -8.68 27.86
N GLN A 243 2.49 -7.58 27.83
CA GLN A 243 2.55 -6.69 26.67
C GLN A 243 3.01 -7.41 25.38
N ASN A 244 3.76 -8.52 25.52
CA ASN A 244 4.22 -9.35 24.40
C ASN A 244 3.49 -10.70 24.35
N ASP A 245 2.21 -10.73 24.71
CA ASP A 245 1.41 -11.94 24.65
C ASP A 245 1.13 -12.33 23.19
N GLY A 246 1.81 -13.36 22.71
CA GLY A 246 1.66 -13.88 21.34
C GLY A 246 0.33 -14.60 21.07
N PHE A 247 -0.59 -14.68 22.03
CA PHE A 247 -1.89 -15.35 21.89
C PHE A 247 -3.08 -14.42 22.15
N GLN A 248 -2.93 -13.45 23.05
CA GLN A 248 -3.95 -12.44 23.40
C GLN A 248 -5.35 -13.06 23.59
N VAL A 249 -5.44 -14.02 24.53
CA VAL A 249 -6.70 -14.73 24.78
C VAL A 249 -7.72 -13.78 25.40
N PRO A 250 -9.01 -13.80 24.95
CA PRO A 250 -10.03 -12.92 25.51
C PRO A 250 -10.12 -13.02 27.04
N ILE A 251 -10.21 -11.89 27.72
CA ILE A 251 -10.32 -11.84 29.18
C ILE A 251 -11.52 -12.69 29.68
N ARG A 252 -12.62 -12.73 28.91
CA ARG A 252 -13.79 -13.54 29.26
C ARG A 252 -13.49 -15.03 29.33
N VAL A 253 -12.63 -15.55 28.45
CA VAL A 253 -12.16 -16.93 28.45
C VAL A 253 -11.27 -17.18 29.67
N MET A 254 -10.35 -16.28 29.94
CA MET A 254 -9.40 -16.41 31.05
C MET A 254 -10.05 -16.28 32.44
N ARG A 255 -11.24 -15.66 32.55
CA ARG A 255 -11.98 -15.49 33.81
C ARG A 255 -12.57 -16.78 34.37
N THR A 256 -12.47 -17.88 33.65
CA THR A 256 -12.98 -19.19 34.06
C THR A 256 -11.87 -20.23 33.98
N PHE A 257 -11.95 -21.23 34.84
CA PHE A 257 -11.13 -22.43 34.73
C PHE A 257 -11.88 -23.69 35.21
N VAL A 258 -11.38 -24.85 34.83
CA VAL A 258 -11.79 -26.14 35.38
C VAL A 258 -10.72 -26.65 36.35
N ALA A 259 -11.22 -27.35 37.44
CA ALA A 259 -10.38 -28.05 38.37
C ALA A 259 -11.04 -29.39 38.73
N PRO A 260 -10.29 -30.47 39.12
CA PRO A 260 -10.89 -31.74 39.57
C PRO A 260 -11.71 -31.53 40.83
N SER A 261 -12.92 -32.09 40.89
CA SER A 261 -13.78 -32.08 42.08
C SER A 261 -13.27 -33.03 43.15
N ASN A 262 -12.89 -34.26 42.73
CA ASN A 262 -12.26 -35.30 43.54
C ASN A 262 -11.11 -35.87 42.70
N GLY A 263 -9.87 -35.74 43.18
CA GLY A 263 -8.72 -36.25 42.45
C GLY A 263 -7.59 -35.25 42.25
N SER A 264 -6.50 -35.69 41.65
CA SER A 264 -5.26 -34.95 41.52
C SER A 264 -4.93 -34.58 40.06
N ASN A 265 -5.74 -35.02 39.10
CA ASN A 265 -5.37 -34.90 37.67
C ASN A 265 -6.50 -34.35 36.80
N ILE A 266 -6.14 -33.56 35.77
CA ILE A 266 -6.97 -33.26 34.61
C ILE A 266 -6.41 -34.06 33.44
N ASN A 267 -7.26 -34.88 32.79
CA ASN A 267 -6.88 -35.64 31.60
C ASN A 267 -7.73 -35.19 30.40
N ILE A 268 -7.08 -34.82 29.34
CA ILE A 268 -7.71 -34.39 28.09
C ILE A 268 -7.11 -35.22 26.96
N SER A 269 -7.94 -35.87 26.16
CA SER A 269 -7.49 -36.61 24.98
C SER A 269 -8.38 -36.35 23.80
N TRP A 270 -7.81 -36.36 22.63
CA TRP A 270 -8.54 -36.26 21.36
C TRP A 270 -7.96 -37.22 20.33
N ASP A 271 -8.83 -37.72 19.50
CA ASP A 271 -8.49 -38.62 18.42
C ASP A 271 -8.31 -37.80 17.12
N MET A 272 -7.23 -38.06 16.42
CA MET A 272 -6.99 -37.53 15.08
C MET A 272 -7.12 -38.63 14.04
N THR A 273 -7.58 -38.28 12.84
CA THR A 273 -7.39 -39.17 11.69
C THR A 273 -5.90 -39.37 11.48
N PRO A 274 -5.42 -40.64 11.38
CA PRO A 274 -4.01 -40.91 11.19
C PRO A 274 -3.56 -40.37 9.83
N ASP A 275 -2.85 -39.27 9.83
CA ASP A 275 -2.12 -38.74 8.68
C ASP A 275 -0.70 -38.40 9.15
N PRO A 276 0.30 -39.19 8.75
CA PRO A 276 1.67 -39.00 9.22
C PRO A 276 2.30 -37.69 8.73
N THR A 277 1.66 -36.99 7.80
CA THR A 277 2.14 -35.70 7.26
C THR A 277 1.62 -34.50 8.09
N ILE A 278 0.64 -34.71 8.98
CA ILE A 278 0.03 -33.65 9.79
C ILE A 278 0.64 -33.65 11.18
N GLN A 279 1.14 -32.51 11.58
CA GLN A 279 1.66 -32.25 12.92
C GLN A 279 0.62 -31.49 13.75
N GLN A 280 0.79 -31.46 15.08
CA GLN A 280 -0.11 -30.71 15.99
C GLN A 280 0.65 -29.63 16.74
N HIS A 281 0.05 -28.45 16.81
CA HIS A 281 0.46 -27.38 17.71
C HIS A 281 -0.59 -27.22 18.81
N ILE A 282 -0.18 -27.36 20.07
CA ILE A 282 -1.06 -27.33 21.23
C ILE A 282 -0.66 -26.16 22.10
N VAL A 283 -1.65 -25.40 22.59
CA VAL A 283 -1.44 -24.28 23.50
C VAL A 283 -2.38 -24.43 24.71
N LEU A 284 -1.82 -24.39 25.92
CA LEU A 284 -2.56 -24.32 27.17
C LEU A 284 -2.52 -22.87 27.68
N HIS A 285 -3.68 -22.39 28.10
CA HIS A 285 -3.82 -21.06 28.68
C HIS A 285 -4.22 -21.20 30.14
N LEU A 286 -3.46 -20.58 31.02
CA LEU A 286 -3.52 -20.74 32.45
C LEU A 286 -3.52 -19.37 33.15
N ALA A 287 -4.36 -19.21 34.17
CA ALA A 287 -4.35 -18.09 35.09
C ALA A 287 -4.93 -18.51 36.43
N GLU A 288 -4.26 -18.20 37.52
CA GLU A 288 -4.85 -18.32 38.83
C GLU A 288 -5.86 -17.21 39.08
N ILE A 289 -7.12 -17.56 39.32
CA ILE A 289 -8.21 -16.58 39.55
C ILE A 289 -8.70 -16.56 41.01
N GLN A 290 -8.14 -17.43 41.87
CA GLN A 290 -8.42 -17.47 43.30
C GLN A 290 -7.28 -16.83 44.07
N LEU A 291 -7.60 -15.98 45.04
CA LEU A 291 -6.59 -15.46 45.94
C LEU A 291 -6.25 -16.57 46.96
N LEU A 292 -5.08 -17.19 46.77
CA LEU A 292 -4.61 -18.26 47.62
C LEU A 292 -4.20 -17.72 49.00
N ARG A 293 -4.53 -18.50 50.07
CA ARG A 293 -4.09 -18.20 51.45
C ARG A 293 -2.60 -18.51 51.58
N SER A 294 -1.97 -18.01 52.67
CA SER A 294 -0.54 -18.21 52.91
C SER A 294 -0.14 -19.70 53.10
N ASN A 295 -1.08 -20.56 53.47
CA ASN A 295 -0.91 -22.01 53.60
C ASN A 295 -1.39 -22.79 52.37
N GLU A 296 -1.83 -22.13 51.32
CA GLU A 296 -2.31 -22.77 50.08
C GLU A 296 -1.27 -22.56 48.95
N SER A 297 -1.06 -23.64 48.20
CA SER A 297 -0.19 -23.61 47.01
C SER A 297 -0.84 -24.39 45.88
N ARG A 298 -0.72 -23.89 44.65
CA ARG A 298 -1.14 -24.60 43.47
C ARG A 298 0.06 -24.82 42.57
N ILE A 299 0.57 -26.05 42.58
CA ILE A 299 1.74 -26.47 41.81
C ILE A 299 1.37 -27.79 41.14
N PHE A 300 1.66 -27.91 39.83
CA PHE A 300 1.34 -29.12 39.08
C PHE A 300 2.32 -29.37 37.95
N ASP A 301 2.40 -30.63 37.53
CA ASP A 301 3.19 -31.14 36.43
C ASP A 301 2.28 -31.39 35.23
N ILE A 302 2.74 -31.02 34.04
CA ILE A 302 2.04 -31.19 32.78
C ILE A 302 2.77 -32.23 31.96
N PHE A 303 2.05 -33.27 31.58
CA PHE A 303 2.54 -34.36 30.74
C PHE A 303 1.84 -34.33 29.39
N LEU A 304 2.59 -34.56 28.33
CA LEU A 304 2.09 -34.74 26.98
C LEU A 304 2.46 -36.13 26.50
N ASN A 305 1.47 -36.96 26.20
CA ASN A 305 1.66 -38.38 25.87
C ASN A 305 2.54 -39.12 26.88
N GLU A 306 2.22 -38.96 28.16
CA GLU A 306 2.93 -39.52 29.33
C GLU A 306 4.38 -39.02 29.54
N LYS A 307 4.90 -38.14 28.65
CA LYS A 307 6.20 -37.50 28.81
C LYS A 307 6.03 -36.18 29.56
N LEU A 308 6.87 -35.91 30.57
CA LEU A 308 6.88 -34.62 31.26
C LEU A 308 7.18 -33.52 30.27
N TRP A 309 6.20 -32.62 30.11
CA TRP A 309 6.29 -31.44 29.23
C TRP A 309 6.71 -30.19 30.01
N HIS A 310 6.07 -29.96 31.17
CA HIS A 310 6.41 -28.84 32.06
C HIS A 310 6.24 -29.29 33.51
N GLY A 311 7.29 -29.15 34.33
CA GLY A 311 7.28 -29.58 35.75
C GLY A 311 7.18 -28.40 36.70
N ASN A 312 6.57 -28.64 37.88
CA ASN A 312 6.45 -27.67 38.97
C ASN A 312 5.87 -26.31 38.55
N PHE A 313 4.88 -26.32 37.67
CA PHE A 313 4.24 -25.09 37.19
C PHE A 313 3.28 -24.52 38.25
N SER A 314 3.38 -23.20 38.48
CA SER A 314 2.48 -22.48 39.38
C SER A 314 1.90 -21.28 38.61
N PRO A 315 0.59 -21.25 38.28
CA PRO A 315 -0.02 -20.14 37.51
C PRO A 315 -0.02 -18.86 38.34
N ARG A 316 0.23 -17.74 37.69
CA ARG A 316 0.27 -16.42 38.33
C ARG A 316 -1.14 -15.90 38.64
N TYR A 317 -1.29 -15.24 39.78
CA TYR A 317 -2.58 -14.68 40.20
C TYR A 317 -2.99 -13.53 39.27
N LEU A 318 -4.19 -13.64 38.67
CA LEU A 318 -4.80 -12.70 37.72
C LEU A 318 -3.89 -12.29 36.55
N GLN A 319 -2.99 -13.19 36.15
CA GLN A 319 -2.12 -12.99 35.00
C GLN A 319 -2.15 -14.21 34.10
N THR A 320 -2.22 -14.00 32.78
CA THR A 320 -2.24 -15.08 31.78
C THR A 320 -0.85 -15.66 31.58
N ASP A 321 -0.76 -16.98 31.63
CA ASP A 321 0.40 -17.80 31.27
C ASP A 321 0.04 -18.73 30.10
N HIS A 322 1.02 -19.01 29.23
CA HIS A 322 0.84 -19.90 28.09
C HIS A 322 1.94 -20.97 28.08
N ILE A 323 1.51 -22.21 27.93
CA ILE A 323 2.40 -23.35 27.69
C ILE A 323 2.05 -23.94 26.33
N PHE A 324 3.00 -24.03 25.43
CA PHE A 324 2.77 -24.46 24.07
C PHE A 324 3.88 -25.37 23.56
N THR A 325 3.57 -26.19 22.54
CA THR A 325 4.57 -27.02 21.87
C THR A 325 5.39 -26.20 20.91
N MET A 326 6.71 -26.38 20.94
CA MET A 326 7.61 -25.89 19.91
C MET A 326 7.74 -26.89 18.77
N GLU A 327 7.40 -28.14 19.00
CA GLU A 327 7.45 -29.26 18.07
C GLU A 327 6.05 -29.81 17.81
N SER A 328 5.85 -30.29 16.62
CA SER A 328 4.58 -30.86 16.18
C SER A 328 4.46 -32.32 16.56
N ILE A 329 3.26 -32.82 16.80
CA ILE A 329 2.98 -34.17 17.28
C ILE A 329 2.12 -34.94 16.30
N ASN A 330 2.57 -36.09 15.88
CA ASN A 330 1.99 -36.90 14.77
C ASN A 330 0.95 -37.94 15.17
N GLN A 331 0.52 -38.02 16.45
CA GLN A 331 -0.33 -39.11 16.92
C GLN A 331 -1.47 -38.61 17.81
N ARG A 332 -2.37 -39.56 18.22
CA ARG A 332 -3.34 -39.31 19.30
C ARG A 332 -2.66 -38.59 20.44
N SER A 333 -3.16 -37.44 20.83
CA SER A 333 -2.57 -36.67 21.91
C SER A 333 -3.39 -36.80 23.17
N MET A 334 -2.65 -36.93 24.28
CA MET A 334 -3.19 -36.94 25.64
C MET A 334 -2.39 -35.94 26.50
N ILE A 335 -3.11 -35.04 27.13
CA ILE A 335 -2.55 -34.14 28.16
C ILE A 335 -3.03 -34.62 29.51
N ARG A 336 -2.09 -34.79 30.43
CA ARG A 336 -2.36 -35.02 31.82
C ARG A 336 -1.71 -33.93 32.66
N ILE A 337 -2.53 -33.21 33.45
CA ILE A 337 -2.06 -32.20 34.39
C ILE A 337 -2.22 -32.76 35.77
N SER A 338 -1.12 -33.05 36.47
CA SER A 338 -1.07 -33.73 37.75
C SER A 338 -0.66 -32.81 38.87
N LYS A 339 -1.38 -32.85 39.99
CA LYS A 339 -0.98 -32.15 41.21
C LYS A 339 0.41 -32.55 41.66
N ALA A 340 1.32 -31.61 41.91
CA ALA A 340 2.63 -31.90 42.47
C ALA A 340 2.54 -32.28 43.96
N ALA A 341 3.53 -33.03 44.45
CA ALA A 341 3.57 -33.51 45.85
C ALA A 341 3.56 -32.36 46.88
N ASN A 342 4.15 -31.25 46.56
CA ASN A 342 4.24 -30.03 47.37
C ASN A 342 3.07 -29.06 47.19
N SER A 343 2.07 -29.40 46.40
CA SER A 343 0.88 -28.60 46.17
C SER A 343 -0.22 -28.91 47.17
N THR A 344 -0.94 -27.91 47.67
CA THR A 344 -2.12 -28.14 48.52
C THR A 344 -3.41 -28.23 47.70
N LEU A 345 -3.48 -27.50 46.55
CA LEU A 345 -4.66 -27.40 45.71
C LEU A 345 -4.51 -28.25 44.44
N PRO A 346 -5.63 -28.67 43.82
CA PRO A 346 -5.63 -29.41 42.56
C PRO A 346 -5.19 -28.53 41.39
N PRO A 347 -4.77 -29.13 40.25
CA PRO A 347 -4.42 -28.39 39.03
C PRO A 347 -5.64 -27.67 38.43
N ILE A 348 -5.36 -26.66 37.57
CA ILE A 348 -6.37 -25.89 36.85
C ILE A 348 -6.04 -25.81 35.36
N LEU A 349 -7.05 -25.49 34.55
CA LEU A 349 -6.87 -25.13 33.15
C LEU A 349 -8.01 -24.19 32.74
N ASN A 350 -7.66 -23.03 32.12
CA ASN A 350 -8.63 -22.04 31.66
C ASN A 350 -9.11 -22.36 30.24
N ALA A 351 -8.17 -22.50 29.30
CA ALA A 351 -8.50 -22.77 27.92
C ALA A 351 -7.41 -23.58 27.22
N ILE A 352 -7.76 -24.17 26.08
CA ILE A 352 -6.85 -24.94 25.23
C ILE A 352 -7.10 -24.60 23.76
N GLU A 353 -6.01 -24.45 23.01
CA GLU A 353 -6.04 -24.39 21.54
C GLU A 353 -5.26 -25.58 20.97
N VAL A 354 -5.79 -26.18 19.91
CA VAL A 354 -5.14 -27.27 19.17
C VAL A 354 -5.28 -27.00 17.67
N TYR A 355 -4.17 -27.05 16.97
CA TYR A 355 -4.07 -26.85 15.54
C TYR A 355 -3.47 -28.05 14.83
N GLN A 356 -3.95 -28.35 13.64
CA GLN A 356 -3.25 -29.23 12.70
C GLN A 356 -2.25 -28.38 11.92
N VAL A 357 -0.99 -28.74 11.92
CA VAL A 357 0.06 -28.05 11.19
C VAL A 357 0.40 -28.84 9.94
N LYS A 358 0.17 -28.23 8.78
CA LYS A 358 0.45 -28.82 7.47
C LYS A 358 1.46 -27.93 6.73
N SER A 359 2.56 -28.54 6.31
CA SER A 359 3.52 -27.83 5.43
C SER A 359 2.94 -27.68 4.01
N PHE A 360 3.35 -26.61 3.33
CA PHE A 360 2.99 -26.42 1.93
C PHE A 360 3.58 -27.54 1.07
N SER A 361 2.76 -28.12 0.23
CA SER A 361 3.15 -29.22 -0.64
C SER A 361 3.54 -28.74 -2.04
N GLU A 362 3.06 -27.58 -2.45
CA GLU A 362 3.30 -27.01 -3.76
C GLU A 362 3.80 -25.56 -3.64
N LEU A 363 4.72 -25.19 -4.54
CA LEU A 363 5.20 -23.84 -4.70
C LEU A 363 4.37 -23.13 -5.77
N ALA A 364 4.15 -21.83 -5.57
CA ALA A 364 3.55 -20.97 -6.58
C ALA A 364 4.51 -20.78 -7.77
N THR A 365 3.96 -20.46 -8.93
CA THR A 365 4.71 -20.10 -10.15
C THR A 365 5.64 -18.93 -9.85
N ASP A 366 6.79 -18.87 -10.53
CA ASP A 366 7.73 -17.75 -10.44
C ASP A 366 7.02 -16.42 -10.72
N ASN A 367 7.26 -15.42 -9.88
CA ASN A 367 6.55 -14.14 -9.96
C ASN A 367 6.76 -13.42 -11.29
N GLY A 368 7.97 -13.50 -11.88
CA GLY A 368 8.25 -12.91 -13.19
C GLY A 368 7.44 -13.55 -14.30
N ASP A 369 7.26 -14.89 -14.25
CA ASP A 369 6.42 -15.62 -15.20
C ASP A 369 4.93 -15.31 -14.99
N VAL A 370 4.48 -15.16 -13.73
CA VAL A 370 3.08 -14.76 -13.39
C VAL A 370 2.77 -13.38 -13.97
N ASP A 371 3.63 -12.39 -13.73
CA ASP A 371 3.43 -11.04 -14.23
C ASP A 371 3.45 -10.98 -15.76
N ALA A 372 4.38 -11.72 -16.38
CA ALA A 372 4.51 -11.75 -17.83
C ALA A 372 3.27 -12.36 -18.51
N ILE A 373 2.76 -13.50 -17.99
CA ILE A 373 1.60 -14.17 -18.61
C ILE A 373 0.28 -13.42 -18.28
N ALA A 374 0.19 -12.75 -17.13
CA ALA A 374 -0.95 -11.90 -16.80
C ALA A 374 -1.02 -10.69 -17.74
N ASP A 375 0.12 -10.09 -18.11
CA ASP A 375 0.20 -9.00 -19.09
C ASP A 375 -0.18 -9.48 -20.50
N VAL A 376 0.21 -10.71 -20.89
CA VAL A 376 -0.25 -11.37 -22.13
C VAL A 376 -1.76 -11.53 -22.12
N LYS A 377 -2.34 -12.08 -21.02
CA LYS A 377 -3.79 -12.25 -20.85
C LYS A 377 -4.53 -10.91 -21.01
N LYS A 378 -4.03 -9.86 -20.38
CA LYS A 378 -4.61 -8.51 -20.45
C LYS A 378 -4.49 -7.92 -21.86
N THR A 379 -3.33 -8.00 -22.47
CA THR A 379 -3.05 -7.39 -23.80
C THR A 379 -3.96 -7.96 -24.89
N TYR A 380 -4.24 -9.25 -24.84
CA TYR A 380 -5.02 -9.94 -25.87
C TYR A 380 -6.45 -10.28 -25.44
N HIS A 381 -6.88 -9.82 -24.24
CA HIS A 381 -8.22 -10.07 -23.69
C HIS A 381 -8.60 -11.56 -23.73
N ILE A 382 -7.67 -12.42 -23.26
CA ILE A 382 -7.88 -13.86 -23.30
C ILE A 382 -8.95 -14.25 -22.27
N GLU A 383 -10.13 -14.64 -22.74
CA GLU A 383 -11.31 -15.00 -21.92
C GLU A 383 -11.31 -16.46 -21.46
N LYS A 384 -10.23 -17.20 -21.62
CA LYS A 384 -10.14 -18.58 -21.14
C LYS A 384 -10.00 -18.62 -19.62
N ASN A 385 -10.26 -19.81 -19.07
CA ASN A 385 -10.19 -20.12 -17.64
C ASN A 385 -8.75 -20.04 -17.07
N TRP A 386 -8.13 -18.90 -17.26
CA TRP A 386 -6.83 -18.52 -16.72
C TRP A 386 -7.03 -17.81 -15.39
N ILE A 387 -7.34 -18.60 -14.35
CA ILE A 387 -7.69 -18.09 -13.02
C ILE A 387 -6.65 -18.54 -12.01
N SER A 388 -6.24 -17.66 -11.09
CA SER A 388 -5.25 -17.89 -10.05
C SER A 388 -3.85 -18.20 -10.62
N ASP A 389 -3.09 -19.13 -10.03
CA ASP A 389 -1.72 -19.44 -10.41
C ASP A 389 -1.62 -20.18 -11.76
N PRO A 390 -0.70 -19.78 -12.66
CA PRO A 390 -0.60 -20.36 -14.01
C PRO A 390 -0.19 -21.84 -14.05
N CYS A 391 0.72 -22.28 -13.16
CA CYS A 391 1.30 -23.62 -13.18
C CYS A 391 0.86 -24.51 -12.03
N SER A 392 0.40 -23.91 -10.91
CA SER A 392 0.11 -24.66 -9.68
C SER A 392 -1.35 -24.49 -9.24
N PRO A 393 -2.00 -25.52 -8.65
CA PRO A 393 -1.51 -26.88 -8.54
C PRO A 393 -1.33 -27.54 -9.91
N ARG A 394 -0.39 -28.46 -10.04
CA ARG A 394 0.01 -29.05 -11.34
C ARG A 394 -1.16 -29.57 -12.21
N ASN A 395 -2.19 -30.13 -11.56
CA ASN A 395 -3.36 -30.66 -12.27
C ASN A 395 -4.32 -29.57 -12.80
N TYR A 396 -4.09 -28.31 -12.44
CA TYR A 396 -4.92 -27.16 -12.81
C TYR A 396 -4.11 -26.05 -13.46
N ALA A 397 -2.97 -26.41 -14.08
CA ALA A 397 -2.21 -25.46 -14.89
C ALA A 397 -3.09 -24.90 -16.02
N TRP A 398 -2.85 -23.64 -16.37
CA TRP A 398 -3.63 -22.96 -17.40
C TRP A 398 -3.52 -23.66 -18.76
N GLU A 399 -4.64 -23.73 -19.47
CA GLU A 399 -4.70 -24.32 -20.81
C GLU A 399 -3.75 -23.59 -21.77
N GLY A 400 -2.97 -24.33 -22.53
CA GLY A 400 -1.97 -23.79 -23.45
C GLY A 400 -0.60 -23.54 -22.80
N LEU A 401 -0.47 -23.73 -21.47
CA LEU A 401 0.80 -23.64 -20.77
C LEU A 401 1.41 -25.02 -20.52
N GLY A 402 2.72 -25.10 -20.68
CA GLY A 402 3.54 -26.21 -20.19
C GLY A 402 4.53 -25.64 -19.16
N CYS A 403 4.55 -26.24 -17.97
CA CYS A 403 5.38 -25.79 -16.88
C CYS A 403 6.45 -26.83 -16.51
N SER A 404 7.60 -26.36 -16.05
CA SER A 404 8.63 -27.19 -15.43
C SER A 404 8.46 -27.17 -13.92
N TYR A 405 8.55 -28.36 -13.30
CA TYR A 405 8.40 -28.53 -11.86
C TYR A 405 9.69 -29.10 -11.28
N ASN A 406 10.24 -28.40 -10.29
CA ASN A 406 11.37 -28.87 -9.50
C ASN A 406 10.94 -28.81 -8.03
N SER A 407 11.23 -29.83 -7.23
CA SER A 407 10.80 -29.92 -5.83
C SER A 407 11.32 -28.80 -4.93
N SER A 408 12.36 -28.10 -5.33
CA SER A 408 13.02 -27.02 -4.55
C SER A 408 12.90 -25.63 -5.15
N MET A 409 12.27 -25.46 -6.30
CA MET A 409 12.17 -24.18 -6.99
C MET A 409 10.75 -23.95 -7.51
N SER A 410 10.32 -22.69 -7.54
CA SER A 410 9.05 -22.27 -8.14
C SER A 410 8.91 -22.79 -9.59
N PRO A 411 7.74 -23.31 -9.95
CA PRO A 411 7.46 -23.71 -11.33
C PRO A 411 7.71 -22.58 -12.32
N ARG A 412 8.23 -22.89 -13.51
CA ARG A 412 8.50 -21.94 -14.58
C ARG A 412 7.70 -22.30 -15.82
N ILE A 413 7.21 -21.30 -16.53
CA ILE A 413 6.54 -21.46 -17.82
C ILE A 413 7.60 -21.78 -18.87
N VAL A 414 7.56 -23.00 -19.44
CA VAL A 414 8.52 -23.45 -20.47
C VAL A 414 7.89 -23.66 -21.85
N ASN A 415 6.57 -23.75 -21.91
CA ASN A 415 5.81 -23.90 -23.15
C ASN A 415 4.58 -22.99 -23.11
N LEU A 416 4.33 -22.28 -24.21
CA LEU A 416 3.15 -21.44 -24.38
C LEU A 416 2.61 -21.60 -25.80
N SER A 417 1.41 -22.15 -25.92
CA SER A 417 0.71 -22.30 -27.21
C SER A 417 -0.58 -21.49 -27.20
N LEU A 418 -0.62 -20.45 -28.02
CA LEU A 418 -1.76 -19.58 -28.27
C LEU A 418 -2.11 -19.59 -29.79
N ALA A 419 -1.88 -20.71 -30.46
CA ALA A 419 -2.28 -20.87 -31.85
C ALA A 419 -3.81 -20.88 -31.96
N ASP A 420 -4.35 -20.26 -33.01
CA ASP A 420 -5.80 -20.20 -33.28
C ASP A 420 -6.64 -19.48 -32.23
N TYR A 421 -6.03 -18.60 -31.41
CA TYR A 421 -6.71 -17.85 -30.33
C TYR A 421 -7.34 -16.53 -30.79
N GLY A 422 -7.22 -16.19 -32.10
CA GLY A 422 -7.75 -14.91 -32.62
C GLY A 422 -6.98 -13.68 -32.17
N LEU A 423 -5.74 -13.84 -31.71
CA LEU A 423 -4.92 -12.74 -31.23
C LEU A 423 -4.72 -11.69 -32.32
N SER A 424 -4.83 -10.43 -31.98
CA SER A 424 -4.68 -9.30 -32.93
C SER A 424 -3.76 -8.22 -32.36
N GLY A 425 -3.27 -7.31 -33.20
CA GLY A 425 -2.35 -6.26 -32.80
C GLY A 425 -0.89 -6.70 -32.89
N LYS A 426 0.01 -6.05 -32.13
CA LYS A 426 1.45 -6.35 -32.14
C LYS A 426 1.76 -7.52 -31.21
N ILE A 427 2.88 -8.22 -31.45
CA ILE A 427 3.42 -9.20 -30.51
C ILE A 427 3.82 -8.47 -29.22
N ALA A 428 3.23 -8.88 -28.08
CA ALA A 428 3.50 -8.27 -26.79
C ALA A 428 4.94 -8.49 -26.32
N ALA A 429 5.57 -7.46 -25.80
CA ALA A 429 6.93 -7.57 -25.25
C ALA A 429 6.99 -8.50 -24.02
N SER A 430 5.85 -8.76 -23.39
CA SER A 430 5.72 -9.65 -22.23
C SER A 430 6.11 -11.09 -22.53
N PHE A 431 5.96 -11.57 -23.76
CA PHE A 431 6.46 -12.89 -24.13
C PHE A 431 7.97 -13.03 -23.90
N ALA A 432 8.74 -11.96 -24.12
CA ALA A 432 10.17 -11.97 -23.90
C ALA A 432 10.56 -11.93 -22.40
N LYS A 433 9.62 -11.65 -21.49
CA LYS A 433 9.86 -11.73 -20.03
C LYS A 433 9.77 -13.16 -19.49
N LEU A 434 9.21 -14.11 -20.25
CA LEU A 434 9.15 -15.53 -19.88
C LEU A 434 10.52 -16.18 -20.07
N GLY A 435 11.46 -15.88 -19.19
CA GLY A 435 12.88 -16.22 -19.35
C GLY A 435 13.20 -17.72 -19.43
N ALA A 436 12.32 -18.60 -18.97
CA ALA A 436 12.49 -20.05 -19.03
C ALA A 436 11.83 -20.70 -20.28
N LEU A 437 11.22 -19.88 -21.15
CA LEU A 437 10.43 -20.34 -22.28
C LEU A 437 11.30 -21.11 -23.29
N ARG A 438 10.82 -22.31 -23.71
CA ARG A 438 11.45 -23.17 -24.71
C ARG A 438 10.63 -23.24 -25.99
N TYR A 439 9.31 -23.20 -25.87
CA TYR A 439 8.39 -23.35 -27.01
C TYR A 439 7.37 -22.24 -26.97
N LEU A 440 7.31 -21.42 -28.02
CA LEU A 440 6.32 -20.36 -28.20
C LEU A 440 5.61 -20.55 -29.54
N ASN A 441 4.32 -20.85 -29.47
CA ASN A 441 3.48 -20.96 -30.65
C ASN A 441 2.38 -19.92 -30.68
N LEU A 442 2.45 -18.98 -31.62
CA LEU A 442 1.48 -17.93 -31.91
C LEU A 442 0.91 -18.05 -33.33
N ALA A 443 1.00 -19.21 -33.95
CA ALA A 443 0.55 -19.46 -35.33
C ALA A 443 -0.97 -19.26 -35.50
N ASN A 444 -1.40 -19.00 -36.74
CA ASN A 444 -2.80 -18.90 -37.13
C ASN A 444 -3.57 -17.82 -36.34
N ASN A 445 -3.00 -16.61 -36.21
CA ASN A 445 -3.62 -15.48 -35.57
C ASN A 445 -3.64 -14.26 -36.51
N SER A 446 -4.09 -13.13 -36.04
CA SER A 446 -4.11 -11.85 -36.78
C SER A 446 -3.04 -10.85 -36.26
N LEU A 447 -1.92 -11.37 -35.75
CA LEU A 447 -0.84 -10.56 -35.24
C LEU A 447 -0.17 -9.75 -36.35
N SER A 448 0.14 -8.48 -36.06
CA SER A 448 0.65 -7.52 -37.02
C SER A 448 1.85 -6.75 -36.46
N GLY A 449 2.49 -5.94 -37.31
CA GLY A 449 3.69 -5.19 -36.88
C GLY A 449 4.96 -6.02 -37.02
N GLU A 450 6.03 -5.59 -36.35
CA GLU A 450 7.35 -6.21 -36.40
C GLU A 450 7.50 -7.30 -35.33
N ILE A 451 8.39 -8.24 -35.56
CA ILE A 451 8.79 -9.23 -34.54
C ILE A 451 9.73 -8.52 -33.54
N PRO A 452 9.41 -8.49 -32.22
CA PRO A 452 10.28 -7.86 -31.25
C PRO A 452 11.67 -8.50 -31.16
N ASP A 453 12.74 -7.70 -31.19
CA ASP A 453 14.14 -8.17 -31.06
C ASP A 453 14.37 -8.97 -29.77
N ALA A 454 13.68 -8.58 -28.68
CA ALA A 454 13.76 -9.22 -27.37
C ALA A 454 13.37 -10.72 -27.37
N LEU A 455 12.59 -11.20 -28.34
CA LEU A 455 12.32 -12.63 -28.51
C LEU A 455 13.59 -13.41 -28.90
N GLY A 456 14.55 -12.77 -29.60
CA GLY A 456 15.85 -13.35 -29.93
C GLY A 456 16.74 -13.54 -28.70
N GLU A 457 16.52 -12.77 -27.64
CA GLU A 457 17.29 -12.81 -26.40
C GLU A 457 16.86 -13.93 -25.43
N LEU A 458 15.74 -14.62 -25.68
CA LEU A 458 15.29 -15.76 -24.89
C LEU A 458 16.23 -16.96 -25.07
N HIS A 459 17.22 -17.10 -24.21
CA HIS A 459 18.32 -18.05 -24.29
C HIS A 459 17.87 -19.51 -24.38
N PHE A 460 16.77 -19.87 -23.72
CA PHE A 460 16.25 -21.24 -23.68
C PHE A 460 15.25 -21.56 -24.80
N LEU A 461 14.85 -20.56 -25.61
CA LEU A 461 13.85 -20.74 -26.65
C LEU A 461 14.42 -21.72 -27.76
N GLN A 462 13.72 -22.81 -27.99
CA GLN A 462 14.07 -23.86 -28.95
C GLN A 462 13.16 -23.84 -30.17
N GLU A 463 11.92 -23.43 -30.03
CA GLU A 463 10.96 -23.35 -31.13
C GLU A 463 10.13 -22.07 -31.01
N LEU A 464 10.01 -21.33 -32.12
CA LEU A 464 9.17 -20.15 -32.26
C LEU A 464 8.35 -20.27 -33.53
N ASP A 465 7.04 -20.44 -33.37
CA ASP A 465 6.08 -20.48 -34.47
C ASP A 465 5.22 -19.23 -34.51
N LEU A 466 5.45 -18.41 -35.53
CA LEU A 466 4.70 -17.18 -35.83
C LEU A 466 3.98 -17.31 -37.18
N SER A 467 3.86 -18.52 -37.75
CA SER A 467 3.28 -18.73 -39.06
C SER A 467 1.83 -18.29 -39.17
N ASN A 468 1.41 -17.94 -40.38
CA ASN A 468 0.03 -17.53 -40.71
C ASN A 468 -0.46 -16.36 -39.84
N ASN A 469 0.29 -15.26 -39.88
CA ASN A 469 -0.07 -13.97 -39.24
C ASN A 469 0.05 -12.81 -40.27
N GLN A 470 -0.06 -11.58 -39.83
CA GLN A 470 0.06 -10.36 -40.65
C GLN A 470 1.33 -9.58 -40.32
N LEU A 471 2.38 -10.24 -39.88
CA LEU A 471 3.65 -9.62 -39.47
C LEU A 471 4.37 -9.00 -40.66
N LYS A 472 5.14 -7.92 -40.37
CA LYS A 472 5.87 -7.17 -41.39
C LYS A 472 7.21 -6.68 -40.87
N GLY A 473 8.09 -6.26 -41.74
CA GLY A 473 9.41 -5.75 -41.39
C GLY A 473 10.49 -6.80 -41.35
N PRO A 474 11.70 -6.48 -40.92
CA PRO A 474 12.84 -7.41 -40.91
C PRO A 474 12.66 -8.43 -39.79
N VAL A 475 13.06 -9.69 -40.07
CA VAL A 475 13.19 -10.70 -39.03
C VAL A 475 14.39 -10.31 -38.13
N PRO A 476 14.29 -10.33 -36.80
CA PRO A 476 15.38 -10.01 -35.90
C PRO A 476 16.66 -10.82 -36.20
N THR A 477 17.80 -10.14 -36.22
CA THR A 477 19.10 -10.74 -36.59
C THR A 477 19.47 -11.92 -35.70
N LEU A 478 19.22 -11.82 -34.39
CA LEU A 478 19.48 -12.91 -33.45
C LEU A 478 18.65 -14.16 -33.75
N LEU A 479 17.37 -14.01 -34.12
CA LEU A 479 16.52 -15.13 -34.50
C LEU A 479 17.02 -15.80 -35.82
N GLN A 480 17.47 -14.99 -36.78
CA GLN A 480 18.07 -15.49 -38.00
C GLN A 480 19.34 -16.31 -37.73
N ILE A 481 20.28 -15.76 -36.92
CA ILE A 481 21.53 -16.45 -36.56
C ILE A 481 21.24 -17.75 -35.83
N ARG A 482 20.35 -17.74 -34.85
CA ARG A 482 19.98 -18.94 -34.09
C ARG A 482 19.29 -20.00 -34.93
N SER A 483 18.47 -19.57 -35.87
CA SER A 483 17.84 -20.49 -36.85
C SER A 483 18.85 -21.10 -37.82
N ALA A 484 19.79 -20.29 -38.34
CA ALA A 484 20.86 -20.75 -39.19
C ALA A 484 21.80 -21.76 -38.52
N ASN A 485 22.07 -21.56 -37.23
CA ASN A 485 22.89 -22.43 -36.39
C ASN A 485 22.12 -23.65 -35.83
N GLN A 486 20.87 -23.86 -36.25
CA GLN A 486 20.00 -24.97 -35.82
C GLN A 486 19.74 -24.99 -34.29
N SER A 487 20.00 -23.87 -33.59
CA SER A 487 19.70 -23.73 -32.16
C SER A 487 18.27 -23.24 -31.89
N LEU A 488 17.52 -22.87 -32.93
CA LEU A 488 16.13 -22.44 -32.88
C LEU A 488 15.38 -22.91 -34.12
N ILE A 489 14.25 -23.56 -33.93
CA ILE A 489 13.29 -23.85 -35.00
C ILE A 489 12.42 -22.61 -35.15
N LEU A 490 12.60 -21.86 -36.25
CA LEU A 490 11.85 -20.62 -36.51
C LEU A 490 10.88 -20.87 -37.67
N ARG A 491 9.55 -20.76 -37.40
CA ARG A 491 8.47 -20.86 -38.39
C ARG A 491 7.79 -19.51 -38.55
N ILE A 492 7.93 -18.88 -39.68
CA ILE A 492 7.36 -17.55 -40.01
C ILE A 492 6.60 -17.54 -41.35
N GLY A 493 6.33 -18.71 -41.94
CA GLY A 493 5.58 -18.82 -43.17
C GLY A 493 4.18 -18.21 -43.09
N GLY A 494 3.60 -17.78 -44.20
CA GLY A 494 2.27 -17.17 -44.22
C GLY A 494 2.22 -15.70 -43.74
N ASN A 495 3.40 -15.05 -43.59
CA ASN A 495 3.49 -13.60 -43.27
C ASN A 495 4.07 -12.87 -44.50
N SER A 496 3.21 -12.31 -45.35
CA SER A 496 3.63 -11.70 -46.62
C SER A 496 4.44 -10.41 -46.50
N GLY A 497 4.47 -9.79 -45.28
CA GLY A 497 5.17 -8.54 -45.01
C GLY A 497 6.56 -8.70 -44.40
N LEU A 498 7.00 -9.94 -44.08
CA LEU A 498 8.33 -10.17 -43.47
C LEU A 498 9.42 -10.27 -44.52
N CYS A 499 10.62 -9.84 -44.17
CA CYS A 499 11.79 -9.88 -45.04
C CYS A 499 13.06 -10.30 -44.26
N TYR A 500 13.97 -11.01 -44.97
CA TYR A 500 15.26 -11.41 -44.41
C TYR A 500 16.35 -10.39 -44.76
N GLY A 501 16.94 -9.77 -43.72
CA GLY A 501 18.00 -8.74 -43.82
C GLY A 501 17.51 -7.32 -44.16
N SER A 502 18.25 -6.33 -43.72
CA SER A 502 17.92 -4.89 -43.85
C SER A 502 17.82 -4.43 -45.32
N ASN A 503 18.53 -5.08 -46.22
CA ASN A 503 18.56 -4.72 -47.67
C ASN A 503 17.40 -5.30 -48.47
N SER A 504 16.70 -6.31 -47.96
CA SER A 504 15.58 -6.96 -48.70
C SER A 504 14.22 -6.33 -48.37
N CYS A 505 14.14 -5.49 -47.33
CA CYS A 505 12.90 -4.79 -46.92
C CYS A 505 12.62 -3.52 -47.69
N GLN A 506 13.49 -3.07 -48.60
CA GLN A 506 13.14 -1.99 -49.56
C GLN A 506 12.11 -2.50 -50.55
N SER A 507 10.85 -2.52 -50.13
CA SER A 507 9.76 -2.54 -51.08
C SER A 507 9.99 -1.36 -52.04
N GLN A 508 10.31 -1.65 -53.31
CA GLN A 508 10.16 -0.69 -54.38
C GLN A 508 8.70 -0.21 -54.30
N ARG A 509 8.49 0.97 -53.69
CA ARG A 509 7.33 1.77 -54.02
C ARG A 509 7.44 2.10 -55.51
N LYS A 510 6.99 1.17 -56.38
CA LYS A 510 6.61 1.55 -57.73
C LYS A 510 5.52 2.61 -57.56
N LEU A 511 5.92 3.89 -57.58
CA LEU A 511 4.94 4.92 -57.79
C LEU A 511 4.13 4.51 -59.01
N SER A 512 2.85 4.23 -58.81
CA SER A 512 1.97 3.89 -59.92
C SER A 512 2.15 4.94 -61.02
N VAL A 513 2.39 4.50 -62.25
CA VAL A 513 2.57 5.39 -63.39
C VAL A 513 1.42 6.41 -63.49
N THR A 514 0.23 6.05 -63.01
CA THR A 514 -0.93 6.96 -62.83
C THR A 514 -0.67 8.10 -61.86
N ILE A 515 0.04 7.91 -60.74
CA ILE A 515 0.37 9.01 -59.83
C ILE A 515 1.42 9.95 -60.46
N ILE A 516 2.39 9.39 -61.21
CA ILE A 516 3.38 10.23 -61.95
C ILE A 516 2.68 11.05 -63.02
N ILE A 517 1.76 10.47 -63.79
CA ILE A 517 0.97 11.16 -64.82
C ILE A 517 0.10 12.27 -64.15
N VAL A 518 -0.55 12.00 -63.03
CA VAL A 518 -1.36 13.00 -62.30
C VAL A 518 -0.48 14.15 -61.79
N ILE A 519 0.71 13.90 -61.25
CA ILE A 519 1.64 14.94 -60.80
C ILE A 519 2.12 15.79 -62.00
N VAL A 520 2.45 15.16 -63.16
CA VAL A 520 2.88 15.88 -64.37
C VAL A 520 1.75 16.74 -64.95
N VAL A 521 0.49 16.23 -64.96
CA VAL A 521 -0.68 17.01 -65.42
C VAL A 521 -0.96 18.20 -64.48
N ILE A 522 -0.86 18.02 -63.18
CA ILE A 522 -1.03 19.10 -62.18
C ILE A 522 0.08 20.16 -62.34
N ALA A 523 1.34 19.72 -62.55
CA ALA A 523 2.46 20.64 -62.75
C ALA A 523 2.32 21.44 -64.07
N ALA A 524 1.89 20.80 -65.17
CA ALA A 524 1.61 21.46 -66.41
C ALA A 524 0.45 22.47 -66.31
N ALA A 525 -0.64 22.12 -65.63
CA ALA A 525 -1.78 23.01 -65.38
C ALA A 525 -1.36 24.22 -64.51
N PHE A 526 -0.49 23.98 -63.48
CA PHE A 526 0.06 25.05 -62.67
C PHE A 526 0.95 26.00 -63.46
N LEU A 527 1.83 25.48 -64.34
CA LEU A 527 2.66 26.31 -65.23
C LEU A 527 1.82 27.14 -66.25
N LEU A 528 0.75 26.55 -66.78
CA LEU A 528 -0.20 27.27 -67.63
C LEU A 528 -0.95 28.37 -66.87
N MET A 529 -1.30 28.11 -65.61
CA MET A 529 -1.95 29.13 -64.76
C MET A 529 -1.01 30.26 -64.41
N VAL A 530 0.28 29.95 -64.10
CA VAL A 530 1.32 30.95 -63.87
C VAL A 530 1.60 31.79 -65.13
N ALA A 531 1.68 31.13 -66.30
CA ALA A 531 1.83 31.81 -67.57
C ALA A 531 0.65 32.73 -67.88
N ALA A 532 -0.58 32.32 -67.64
CA ALA A 532 -1.80 33.12 -67.80
C ALA A 532 -1.83 34.29 -66.79
N CYS A 533 -1.40 34.08 -65.55
CA CYS A 533 -1.24 35.11 -64.53
C CYS A 533 -0.17 36.16 -64.93
N MET A 534 0.99 35.73 -65.47
CA MET A 534 2.06 36.58 -65.94
C MET A 534 1.62 37.36 -67.18
N TRP A 535 0.85 36.71 -68.09
CA TRP A 535 0.27 37.43 -69.27
C TRP A 535 -0.80 38.44 -68.85
N LYS A 536 -1.58 38.11 -67.80
CA LYS A 536 -2.58 39.07 -67.27
C LYS A 536 -1.93 40.18 -66.46
N MET A 537 -0.76 39.94 -65.81
CA MET A 537 -0.01 40.99 -65.16
C MET A 537 0.74 41.90 -66.12
N ARG A 538 1.27 41.39 -67.24
CA ARG A 538 1.90 42.18 -68.28
C ARG A 538 0.88 43.10 -69.03
N ARG A 539 -0.37 42.78 -68.97
CA ARG A 539 -1.44 43.64 -69.59
C ARG A 539 -1.90 44.80 -68.67
N LYS A 540 -1.52 44.75 -67.37
CA LYS A 540 -1.89 45.76 -66.35
C LYS A 540 -0.79 46.74 -65.97
N GLN A 541 0.42 46.68 -66.63
CA GLN A 541 1.48 47.62 -66.45
C GLN A 541 1.55 48.65 -67.58
N ALA A 542 0.49 49.38 -67.73
CA ALA A 542 0.54 50.66 -68.40
C ALA A 542 -0.43 51.63 -67.70
N GLY A 543 0.10 52.38 -66.74
CA GLY A 543 -0.66 53.48 -66.14
C GLY A 543 -0.28 53.79 -64.70
N SER A 544 0.70 54.67 -64.57
CA SER A 544 0.86 55.73 -63.52
C SER A 544 1.24 55.36 -62.09
N LEU A 545 2.45 55.65 -61.76
CA LEU A 545 3.12 56.48 -60.77
C LEU A 545 2.43 56.82 -59.42
N LYS A 546 3.20 56.44 -58.39
CA LYS A 546 3.52 57.09 -57.07
C LYS A 546 2.48 57.18 -55.94
N PRO A 547 2.97 57.48 -54.71
CA PRO A 547 3.50 56.55 -53.70
C PRO A 547 2.83 56.74 -52.31
N GLN A 548 3.25 55.94 -51.34
CA GLN A 548 3.24 56.25 -49.89
C GLN A 548 2.41 55.43 -48.93
N LYS A 549 3.17 54.93 -48.01
CA LYS A 549 2.97 54.75 -46.54
C LYS A 549 1.97 53.76 -45.94
N GLU A 550 2.63 52.90 -45.15
CA GLU A 550 2.23 52.44 -43.80
C GLU A 550 0.91 51.72 -43.55
N GLY A 551 1.04 50.61 -42.94
CA GLY A 551 0.06 50.20 -41.93
C GLY A 551 -0.42 48.77 -42.02
N HIS A 552 0.11 47.97 -41.16
CA HIS A 552 -0.58 46.93 -40.40
C HIS A 552 -1.46 45.88 -41.04
N SER A 553 -1.04 44.70 -40.76
CA SER A 553 -1.87 43.69 -40.05
C SER A 553 -2.46 42.48 -40.79
N ARG A 554 -2.07 41.35 -40.25
CA ARG A 554 -2.84 40.13 -40.05
C ARG A 554 -3.20 39.20 -41.19
N GLY A 555 -2.80 37.99 -41.01
CA GLY A 555 -3.41 36.81 -41.62
C GLY A 555 -2.69 35.51 -41.26
N HIS A 556 -3.08 34.96 -40.18
CA HIS A 556 -2.80 33.66 -39.65
C HIS A 556 -2.67 32.52 -40.66
N LEU A 557 -1.69 31.68 -40.46
CA LEU A 557 -1.86 30.23 -40.54
C LEU A 557 -1.04 29.60 -39.41
N LYS A 558 -1.76 28.93 -38.55
CA LYS A 558 -1.30 28.20 -37.36
C LYS A 558 -0.51 26.97 -37.79
N ASP A 559 0.73 26.90 -37.39
CA ASP A 559 1.39 25.62 -37.16
C ASP A 559 1.52 25.38 -35.64
N LYS A 560 1.12 24.18 -35.22
CA LYS A 560 1.11 23.74 -33.85
C LYS A 560 2.52 23.43 -33.40
N ASN A 561 3.27 24.39 -32.93
CA ASN A 561 4.53 24.15 -32.20
C ASN A 561 5.01 25.36 -31.38
N ASP A 562 4.13 26.28 -30.95
CA ASP A 562 4.51 27.38 -30.05
C ASP A 562 3.78 27.23 -28.70
N LEU A 563 4.33 26.40 -27.81
CA LEU A 563 3.82 26.21 -26.44
C LEU A 563 4.58 27.07 -25.41
N PHE A 564 5.66 27.76 -25.78
CA PHE A 564 6.53 28.51 -24.87
C PHE A 564 6.61 30.01 -25.10
N GLU A 565 5.63 30.64 -25.72
CA GLU A 565 5.60 32.10 -25.76
C GLU A 565 5.02 32.66 -24.45
N LEU A 566 5.90 33.14 -23.55
CA LEU A 566 5.79 34.39 -22.76
C LEU A 566 6.83 34.41 -21.61
N LYS A 567 7.88 35.25 -21.78
CA LYS A 567 8.82 35.71 -20.73
C LYS A 567 10.05 34.88 -20.37
N SER A 568 10.22 33.64 -20.76
CA SER A 568 11.46 32.90 -20.49
C SER A 568 12.42 33.00 -21.69
N ARG A 569 13.70 33.19 -21.42
CA ARG A 569 14.75 33.27 -22.44
C ARG A 569 15.03 31.89 -23.01
N GLN A 570 14.93 31.70 -24.32
CA GLN A 570 15.39 30.50 -24.99
C GLN A 570 16.91 30.55 -25.18
N PHE A 571 17.61 29.49 -24.80
CA PHE A 571 19.04 29.31 -24.96
C PHE A 571 19.34 28.28 -26.05
N ALA A 572 20.35 28.49 -26.90
CA ALA A 572 20.90 27.42 -27.73
C ALA A 572 21.76 26.47 -26.84
N PHE A 573 22.00 25.26 -27.30
CA PHE A 573 22.81 24.30 -26.55
C PHE A 573 24.25 24.84 -26.38
N GLU A 574 24.80 25.48 -27.40
CA GLU A 574 26.12 26.13 -27.37
C GLU A 574 26.21 27.21 -26.29
N ASP A 575 25.12 27.96 -26.05
CA ASP A 575 25.08 28.93 -24.96
C ASP A 575 25.21 28.21 -23.60
N LEU A 576 24.53 27.09 -23.43
CA LEU A 576 24.61 26.32 -22.18
C LEU A 576 26.01 25.73 -21.95
N VAL A 577 26.69 25.29 -23.01
CA VAL A 577 28.10 24.83 -22.95
C VAL A 577 28.99 25.96 -22.44
N VAL A 578 28.80 27.20 -22.92
CA VAL A 578 29.56 28.36 -22.47
C VAL A 578 29.22 28.73 -21.03
N ILE A 579 27.93 28.87 -20.70
CA ILE A 579 27.42 29.24 -19.37
C ILE A 579 27.90 28.27 -18.29
N THR A 580 27.89 26.95 -18.58
CA THR A 580 28.28 25.90 -17.63
C THR A 580 29.75 25.54 -17.66
N LYS A 581 30.56 26.27 -18.47
CA LYS A 581 31.98 25.95 -18.70
C LYS A 581 32.20 24.48 -19.12
N SER A 582 31.43 24.04 -20.14
CA SER A 582 31.38 22.64 -20.63
C SER A 582 30.90 21.64 -19.58
N PHE A 583 29.87 21.99 -18.77
CA PHE A 583 29.26 21.16 -17.73
C PHE A 583 30.24 20.64 -16.67
N GLN A 584 31.24 21.47 -16.29
CA GLN A 584 32.32 21.05 -15.37
C GLN A 584 31.87 20.89 -13.92
N HIS A 585 30.93 21.71 -13.44
CA HIS A 585 30.52 21.74 -12.03
C HIS A 585 29.09 21.24 -11.87
N ALA A 586 28.96 19.93 -11.62
CA ALA A 586 27.69 19.35 -11.23
C ALA A 586 27.39 19.69 -9.75
N ILE A 587 26.27 20.36 -9.50
CA ILE A 587 25.80 20.76 -8.17
C ILE A 587 24.68 19.88 -7.64
N GLY A 588 24.09 19.05 -8.52
CA GLY A 588 23.04 18.09 -8.14
C GLY A 588 22.89 16.97 -9.18
N LYS A 589 22.49 15.78 -8.71
CA LYS A 589 22.16 14.64 -9.56
C LYS A 589 20.94 13.94 -9.00
N GLY A 590 19.90 13.81 -9.81
CA GLY A 590 18.64 13.16 -9.44
C GLY A 590 18.12 12.22 -10.52
N GLY A 591 16.95 11.62 -10.29
CA GLY A 591 16.27 10.75 -11.26
C GLY A 591 15.92 11.43 -12.59
N PHE A 592 15.78 12.76 -12.58
CA PHE A 592 15.33 13.56 -13.71
C PHE A 592 16.47 14.22 -14.51
N GLY A 593 17.72 14.09 -14.07
CA GLY A 593 18.88 14.65 -14.76
C GLY A 593 20.00 15.12 -13.84
N ILE A 594 20.95 15.84 -14.41
CA ILE A 594 22.09 16.43 -13.71
C ILE A 594 21.94 17.95 -13.74
N VAL A 595 22.18 18.60 -12.60
CA VAL A 595 22.13 20.05 -12.45
C VAL A 595 23.55 20.59 -12.37
N TYR A 596 23.86 21.57 -13.21
CA TYR A 596 25.18 22.19 -13.32
C TYR A 596 25.12 23.66 -12.90
N LEU A 597 26.17 24.12 -12.24
CA LEU A 597 26.38 25.54 -12.00
C LEU A 597 26.72 26.25 -13.32
N GLY A 598 26.05 27.35 -13.60
CA GLY A 598 26.31 28.22 -14.73
C GLY A 598 26.45 29.67 -14.33
N GLU A 599 27.02 30.51 -15.23
CA GLU A 599 27.21 31.93 -15.05
C GLU A 599 26.83 32.65 -16.33
N LEU A 600 25.85 33.56 -16.27
CA LEU A 600 25.44 34.38 -17.40
C LEU A 600 26.47 35.47 -17.68
N GLN A 601 26.37 36.13 -18.88
CA GLN A 601 27.28 37.17 -19.30
C GLN A 601 27.33 38.39 -18.39
N ASP A 602 26.27 38.63 -17.60
CA ASP A 602 26.18 39.70 -16.62
C ASP A 602 26.71 39.34 -15.24
N GLY A 603 27.28 38.12 -15.10
CA GLY A 603 27.80 37.61 -13.82
C GLY A 603 26.76 36.94 -12.96
N THR A 604 25.48 36.86 -13.39
CA THR A 604 24.43 36.16 -12.64
C THR A 604 24.66 34.67 -12.63
N GLN A 605 24.70 34.05 -11.44
CA GLN A 605 24.78 32.59 -11.29
C GLN A 605 23.42 31.94 -11.56
N VAL A 606 23.43 30.84 -12.29
CA VAL A 606 22.25 30.05 -12.65
C VAL A 606 22.47 28.56 -12.41
N ALA A 607 21.40 27.81 -12.24
CA ALA A 607 21.44 26.34 -12.17
C ALA A 607 20.85 25.77 -13.46
N VAL A 608 21.61 24.94 -14.18
CA VAL A 608 21.22 24.37 -15.46
C VAL A 608 20.91 22.88 -15.26
N LYS A 609 19.63 22.51 -15.28
CA LYS A 609 19.15 21.12 -15.18
C LYS A 609 19.06 20.51 -16.58
N VAL A 610 19.94 19.56 -16.87
CA VAL A 610 19.98 18.84 -18.16
C VAL A 610 19.25 17.51 -17.98
N ASN A 611 18.14 17.35 -18.69
CA ASN A 611 17.30 16.15 -18.60
C ASN A 611 17.91 14.98 -19.38
N SER A 612 17.78 13.76 -18.86
CA SER A 612 18.27 12.56 -19.53
C SER A 612 17.33 12.17 -20.67
N GLN A 613 17.89 12.02 -21.87
CA GLN A 613 17.14 11.72 -23.12
C GLN A 613 16.69 10.26 -23.25
N SER A 614 17.08 9.38 -22.37
CA SER A 614 16.87 7.94 -22.54
C SER A 614 15.45 7.45 -22.23
N SER A 615 14.52 8.33 -21.82
CA SER A 615 13.14 7.92 -21.52
C SER A 615 12.11 8.94 -22.01
N SER A 616 11.00 8.44 -22.58
CA SER A 616 9.81 9.25 -22.88
C SER A 616 9.26 10.00 -21.64
N GLN A 617 9.60 9.55 -20.47
CA GLN A 617 9.26 10.16 -19.19
C GLN A 617 9.99 11.49 -18.97
N GLY A 618 11.29 11.56 -19.28
CA GLY A 618 12.09 12.79 -19.14
C GLY A 618 11.62 13.95 -20.03
N ILE A 619 11.09 13.65 -21.22
CA ILE A 619 10.50 14.66 -22.13
C ILE A 619 9.20 15.22 -21.54
N ASN A 620 8.33 14.35 -21.05
CA ASN A 620 7.06 14.78 -20.46
C ASN A 620 7.26 15.62 -19.19
N GLU A 621 8.27 15.29 -18.38
CA GLU A 621 8.62 16.05 -17.17
C GLU A 621 9.20 17.42 -17.52
N PHE A 622 10.10 17.49 -18.51
CA PHE A 622 10.65 18.75 -18.99
C PHE A 622 9.53 19.71 -19.48
N GLN A 623 8.60 19.19 -20.29
CA GLN A 623 7.47 19.99 -20.78
C GLN A 623 6.55 20.45 -19.66
N ALA A 624 6.17 19.53 -18.74
CA ALA A 624 5.30 19.84 -17.62
C ALA A 624 5.93 20.88 -16.68
N GLU A 625 7.22 20.75 -16.35
CA GLU A 625 7.94 21.66 -15.48
C GLU A 625 8.13 23.03 -16.13
N GLY A 626 8.54 23.06 -17.41
CA GLY A 626 8.69 24.30 -18.18
C GLY A 626 7.37 25.06 -18.33
N GLU A 627 6.28 24.38 -18.67
CA GLU A 627 4.96 25.00 -18.82
C GLU A 627 4.43 25.57 -17.49
N LEU A 628 4.59 24.87 -16.38
CA LEU A 628 4.19 25.35 -15.06
C LEU A 628 4.99 26.57 -14.65
N LEU A 629 6.31 26.52 -14.71
CA LEU A 629 7.20 27.57 -14.23
C LEU A 629 7.13 28.87 -15.06
N THR A 630 6.68 28.82 -16.30
CA THR A 630 6.41 30.02 -17.08
C THR A 630 5.16 30.77 -16.61
N ARG A 631 4.24 30.11 -15.92
CA ARG A 631 2.96 30.67 -15.47
C ARG A 631 2.94 31.08 -14.00
N ILE A 632 3.84 30.54 -13.17
CA ILE A 632 3.84 30.76 -11.73
C ILE A 632 5.06 31.59 -11.30
N HIS A 633 4.80 32.63 -10.49
CA HIS A 633 5.86 33.47 -9.91
C HIS A 633 5.53 33.76 -8.45
N HIS A 634 6.35 33.28 -7.55
CA HIS A 634 6.21 33.52 -6.12
C HIS A 634 7.60 33.55 -5.44
N LYS A 635 7.72 34.39 -4.40
CA LYS A 635 9.01 34.56 -3.68
C LYS A 635 9.58 33.25 -3.10
N ASN A 636 8.73 32.32 -2.73
CA ASN A 636 9.08 31.02 -2.14
C ASN A 636 8.97 29.85 -3.15
N LEU A 637 9.00 30.14 -4.45
CA LEU A 637 9.16 29.16 -5.53
C LEU A 637 10.40 29.50 -6.35
N VAL A 638 11.13 28.47 -6.82
CA VAL A 638 12.31 28.68 -7.66
C VAL A 638 11.89 29.20 -9.02
N SER A 639 12.55 30.27 -9.49
CA SER A 639 12.19 30.96 -10.75
C SER A 639 12.91 30.34 -11.94
N LEU A 640 12.17 30.13 -13.02
CA LEU A 640 12.72 29.74 -14.32
C LEU A 640 13.31 30.99 -15.00
N VAL A 641 14.61 30.95 -15.35
CA VAL A 641 15.33 31.98 -16.10
C VAL A 641 15.17 31.77 -17.60
N GLY A 642 15.17 30.49 -18.03
CA GLY A 642 15.02 30.13 -19.43
C GLY A 642 15.07 28.64 -19.67
N TYR A 643 15.04 28.25 -20.93
CA TYR A 643 15.04 26.84 -21.33
C TYR A 643 15.85 26.62 -22.61
N CYS A 644 16.31 25.41 -22.84
CA CYS A 644 16.91 24.94 -24.07
C CYS A 644 16.12 23.75 -24.60
N GLU A 645 15.63 23.86 -25.82
CA GLU A 645 15.04 22.78 -26.62
C GLU A 645 15.73 22.81 -27.99
N ASP A 646 16.92 22.20 -28.05
CA ASP A 646 17.75 22.26 -29.26
C ASP A 646 18.15 20.83 -29.68
N GLY A 647 17.53 20.36 -30.76
CA GLY A 647 17.73 18.99 -31.27
C GLY A 647 17.40 17.92 -30.24
N ASN A 648 18.44 17.26 -29.76
CA ASN A 648 18.33 16.21 -28.75
C ASN A 648 18.58 16.70 -27.31
N TYR A 649 18.77 17.99 -27.06
CA TYR A 649 19.13 18.52 -25.76
C TYR A 649 17.97 19.27 -25.12
N LEU A 650 17.56 18.82 -23.94
CA LEU A 650 16.49 19.44 -23.15
C LEU A 650 17.09 19.90 -21.82
N ALA A 651 17.04 21.21 -21.57
CA ALA A 651 17.53 21.77 -20.30
C ALA A 651 16.67 22.95 -19.81
N LEU A 652 16.51 23.03 -18.49
CA LEU A 652 15.87 24.14 -17.81
C LEU A 652 16.93 24.94 -17.04
N VAL A 653 16.87 26.27 -17.13
CA VAL A 653 17.78 27.20 -16.50
C VAL A 653 17.05 27.93 -15.39
N TYR A 654 17.51 27.79 -14.14
CA TYR A 654 16.90 28.36 -12.95
C TYR A 654 17.80 29.39 -12.27
N GLU A 655 17.20 30.18 -11.38
CA GLU A 655 17.97 30.96 -10.42
C GLU A 655 18.84 30.03 -9.54
N TYR A 656 20.06 30.44 -9.20
CA TYR A 656 20.97 29.64 -8.40
C TYR A 656 20.68 29.76 -6.90
N MET A 657 20.54 28.65 -6.22
CA MET A 657 20.27 28.55 -4.78
C MET A 657 21.58 28.23 -4.04
N ALA A 658 22.26 29.29 -3.56
CA ALA A 658 23.64 29.20 -3.11
C ALA A 658 23.89 28.34 -1.85
N GLN A 659 22.88 28.17 -0.98
CA GLN A 659 23.02 27.37 0.23
C GLN A 659 22.53 25.92 0.06
N GLY A 660 22.19 25.49 -1.16
CA GLY A 660 21.80 24.12 -1.46
C GLY A 660 20.43 23.73 -0.91
N SER A 661 20.21 22.45 -0.60
CA SER A 661 18.93 21.93 -0.15
C SER A 661 18.81 21.90 1.39
N LEU A 662 17.58 21.95 1.89
CA LEU A 662 17.26 21.73 3.30
C LEU A 662 17.79 20.38 3.79
N GLU A 663 17.76 19.34 2.92
CA GLU A 663 18.33 18.03 3.25
C GLU A 663 19.81 18.12 3.59
N ASP A 664 20.61 18.90 2.86
CA ASP A 664 22.04 19.06 3.11
C ASP A 664 22.33 19.66 4.49
N HIS A 665 21.49 20.62 4.92
CA HIS A 665 21.56 21.23 6.25
C HIS A 665 21.14 20.29 7.38
N LEU A 666 20.07 19.51 7.17
CA LEU A 666 19.59 18.56 8.18
C LEU A 666 20.52 17.36 8.34
N ARG A 667 21.22 16.91 7.26
CA ARG A 667 22.05 15.70 7.26
C ARG A 667 23.56 15.99 7.40
N GLY A 668 23.98 17.24 7.41
CA GLY A 668 25.40 17.63 7.55
C GLY A 668 26.30 17.06 6.46
N LYS A 669 25.83 16.96 5.22
CA LYS A 669 26.59 16.36 4.11
C LYS A 669 27.78 17.21 3.62
N SER A 670 27.88 18.47 4.02
CA SER A 670 28.97 19.37 3.63
C SER A 670 29.61 20.00 4.85
N SER A 671 30.94 20.09 4.86
CA SER A 671 31.71 20.77 5.91
C SER A 671 31.45 22.29 5.97
N THR A 672 30.76 22.83 4.99
CA THR A 672 30.41 24.25 4.85
C THR A 672 28.98 24.58 5.27
N THR A 673 28.11 23.58 5.50
CA THR A 673 26.70 23.84 5.91
C THR A 673 26.65 24.20 7.37
N ARG A 674 26.15 25.42 7.66
CA ARG A 674 25.93 25.91 9.01
C ARG A 674 24.69 25.21 9.60
N PHE A 675 24.78 24.80 10.85
CA PHE A 675 23.66 24.27 11.61
C PHE A 675 22.50 25.29 11.69
N LEU A 676 21.26 24.84 11.48
CA LEU A 676 20.06 25.65 11.57
C LEU A 676 19.50 25.62 13.00
N ASN A 677 19.43 26.79 13.66
CA ASN A 677 18.71 26.95 14.94
C ASN A 677 17.20 26.88 14.74
N TRP A 678 16.44 26.83 15.84
CA TRP A 678 14.97 26.65 15.77
C TRP A 678 14.25 27.79 15.04
N ILE A 679 14.65 29.04 15.25
CA ILE A 679 14.08 30.20 14.55
C ILE A 679 14.25 30.07 13.03
N GLN A 680 15.45 29.67 12.58
CA GLN A 680 15.72 29.48 11.16
C GLN A 680 14.90 28.32 10.57
N ARG A 681 14.74 27.21 11.33
CA ARG A 681 13.90 26.07 10.93
C ARG A 681 12.44 26.46 10.79
N LEU A 682 11.89 27.25 11.74
CA LEU A 682 10.53 27.79 11.64
C LEU A 682 10.36 28.72 10.45
N GLN A 683 11.36 29.59 10.21
CA GLN A 683 11.33 30.51 9.05
C GLN A 683 11.28 29.73 7.73
N ILE A 684 12.14 28.73 7.57
CA ILE A 684 12.15 27.83 6.40
C ILE A 684 10.82 27.11 6.24
N ALA A 685 10.24 26.60 7.35
CA ALA A 685 8.94 25.95 7.34
C ALA A 685 7.82 26.89 6.89
N ILE A 686 7.79 28.12 7.39
CA ILE A 686 6.81 29.15 7.02
C ILE A 686 6.93 29.50 5.53
N GLU A 687 8.14 29.68 5.03
CA GLU A 687 8.40 30.05 3.66
C GLU A 687 8.04 28.92 2.68
N ALA A 688 8.40 27.68 2.99
CA ALA A 688 7.98 26.52 2.22
C ALA A 688 6.44 26.35 2.23
N ALA A 689 5.80 26.52 3.39
CA ALA A 689 4.34 26.48 3.50
C ALA A 689 3.66 27.58 2.70
N GLN A 690 4.23 28.83 2.63
CA GLN A 690 3.72 29.90 1.79
C GLN A 690 3.86 29.60 0.29
N GLY A 691 4.92 28.92 -0.12
CA GLY A 691 5.07 28.40 -1.48
C GLY A 691 3.94 27.45 -1.87
N LEU A 692 3.62 26.46 -0.99
CA LEU A 692 2.52 25.52 -1.20
C LEU A 692 1.15 26.20 -1.12
N GLU A 693 0.93 27.12 -0.19
CA GLU A 693 -0.29 27.92 -0.11
C GLU A 693 -0.58 28.66 -1.41
N TYR A 694 0.46 29.27 -2.01
CA TYR A 694 0.32 29.92 -3.31
C TYR A 694 -0.06 28.95 -4.43
N LEU A 695 0.53 27.76 -4.47
CA LEU A 695 0.19 26.73 -5.47
C LEU A 695 -1.27 26.28 -5.33
N HIS A 696 -1.74 26.03 -4.10
CA HIS A 696 -3.07 25.50 -3.81
C HIS A 696 -4.18 26.55 -3.94
N SER A 697 -3.95 27.77 -3.46
CA SER A 697 -4.98 28.82 -3.33
C SER A 697 -4.75 30.04 -4.20
N GLY A 698 -3.49 30.39 -4.48
CA GLY A 698 -3.11 31.55 -5.28
C GLY A 698 -3.16 31.29 -6.79
N CYS A 699 -2.93 30.07 -7.22
CA CYS A 699 -2.99 29.68 -8.62
C CYS A 699 -4.43 29.35 -9.07
N LYS A 700 -4.76 29.71 -10.32
CA LYS A 700 -6.05 29.36 -10.95
C LYS A 700 -5.78 28.83 -12.36
N PRO A 701 -6.01 27.54 -12.61
CA PRO A 701 -6.42 26.51 -11.66
C PRO A 701 -5.33 26.19 -10.61
N PRO A 702 -5.70 25.59 -9.45
CA PRO A 702 -4.75 25.16 -8.41
C PRO A 702 -3.73 24.14 -8.93
N ILE A 703 -2.58 24.08 -8.28
CA ILE A 703 -1.47 23.18 -8.64
C ILE A 703 -1.09 22.36 -7.42
N ILE A 704 -0.94 21.04 -7.59
CA ILE A 704 -0.45 20.11 -6.60
C ILE A 704 1.00 19.79 -6.93
N HIS A 705 1.92 19.99 -5.99
CA HIS A 705 3.36 19.78 -6.19
C HIS A 705 3.72 18.30 -6.31
N ARG A 706 3.16 17.45 -5.42
CA ARG A 706 3.25 15.99 -5.45
C ARG A 706 4.58 15.35 -5.01
N ASP A 707 5.66 16.14 -4.84
CA ASP A 707 6.96 15.63 -4.37
C ASP A 707 7.62 16.60 -3.37
N VAL A 708 6.87 17.00 -2.34
CA VAL A 708 7.35 17.88 -1.26
C VAL A 708 8.27 17.08 -0.34
N LYS A 709 9.55 17.49 -0.26
CA LYS A 709 10.59 16.84 0.57
C LYS A 709 11.77 17.80 0.80
N PRO A 710 12.65 17.58 1.78
CA PRO A 710 13.76 18.48 2.08
C PRO A 710 14.75 18.70 0.93
N SER A 711 14.96 17.73 0.05
CA SER A 711 15.84 17.89 -1.12
C SER A 711 15.25 18.82 -2.19
N ASN A 712 13.92 19.05 -2.18
CA ASN A 712 13.21 19.95 -3.11
C ASN A 712 12.88 21.32 -2.47
N ILE A 713 13.35 21.59 -1.25
CA ILE A 713 13.31 22.89 -0.58
C ILE A 713 14.74 23.43 -0.59
N LEU A 714 14.98 24.46 -1.40
CA LEU A 714 16.29 25.04 -1.63
C LEU A 714 16.42 26.38 -0.92
N LEU A 715 17.65 26.71 -0.48
CA LEU A 715 17.97 27.92 0.25
C LEU A 715 18.82 28.86 -0.60
N ASN A 716 18.40 30.12 -0.75
CA ASN A 716 19.17 31.11 -1.46
C ASN A 716 20.34 31.67 -0.60
N HIS A 717 21.08 32.65 -1.13
CA HIS A 717 22.24 33.24 -0.43
C HIS A 717 21.87 33.95 0.90
N LYS A 718 20.58 34.30 1.12
CA LYS A 718 20.08 34.89 2.36
C LYS A 718 19.54 33.85 3.35
N GLY A 719 19.45 32.57 2.94
CA GLY A 719 18.80 31.50 3.72
C GLY A 719 17.28 31.48 3.54
N GLU A 720 16.70 32.21 2.58
CA GLU A 720 15.28 32.16 2.28
C GLU A 720 14.94 30.87 1.51
N ALA A 721 13.84 30.20 1.89
CA ALA A 721 13.45 28.92 1.32
C ALA A 721 12.58 29.08 0.07
N LYS A 722 12.85 28.24 -0.93
CA LYS A 722 12.06 28.14 -2.15
C LYS A 722 11.84 26.68 -2.54
N ILE A 723 10.61 26.37 -2.93
CA ILE A 723 10.24 25.04 -3.43
C ILE A 723 10.68 24.90 -4.90
N SER A 724 11.21 23.73 -5.26
CA SER A 724 11.75 23.40 -6.57
C SER A 724 11.25 22.04 -7.07
N ASP A 725 11.53 21.71 -8.33
CA ASP A 725 11.29 20.41 -8.99
C ASP A 725 9.79 20.10 -9.23
N PHE A 726 9.22 20.76 -10.23
CA PHE A 726 7.81 20.66 -10.64
C PHE A 726 7.53 19.59 -11.70
N GLY A 727 8.50 18.73 -12.01
CA GLY A 727 8.40 17.75 -13.11
C GLY A 727 7.27 16.74 -12.97
N VAL A 728 6.80 16.48 -11.73
CA VAL A 728 5.67 15.57 -11.45
C VAL A 728 4.40 16.27 -11.00
N SER A 729 4.40 17.61 -10.96
CA SER A 729 3.26 18.42 -10.51
C SER A 729 2.02 18.28 -11.42
N ARG A 730 0.85 18.56 -10.87
CA ARG A 730 -0.42 18.46 -11.61
C ARG A 730 -1.30 19.69 -11.40
N ILE A 731 -1.89 20.14 -12.50
CA ILE A 731 -2.91 21.18 -12.48
C ILE A 731 -4.23 20.55 -12.08
N PHE A 732 -4.92 21.17 -11.13
CA PHE A 732 -6.20 20.75 -10.60
C PHE A 732 -7.33 21.52 -11.29
N GLN A 733 -8.22 20.84 -12.03
CA GLN A 733 -9.35 21.51 -12.70
C GLN A 733 -10.44 21.87 -11.69
N ASN A 734 -10.97 23.08 -11.78
CA ASN A 734 -11.87 23.68 -10.78
C ASN A 734 -13.17 22.91 -10.50
N ASP A 735 -13.58 21.97 -11.37
CA ASP A 735 -14.83 21.21 -11.25
C ASP A 735 -14.62 19.80 -10.68
N GLN A 736 -13.38 19.44 -10.35
CA GLN A 736 -13.05 18.10 -9.83
C GLN A 736 -12.71 18.18 -8.34
N THR A 737 -13.09 17.14 -7.57
CA THR A 737 -12.72 17.01 -6.15
C THR A 737 -11.34 16.40 -5.95
N HIS A 738 -10.76 15.78 -7.00
CA HIS A 738 -9.45 15.14 -7.00
C HIS A 738 -8.94 14.91 -8.42
N VAL A 739 -7.65 14.63 -8.57
CA VAL A 739 -7.05 14.19 -9.84
C VAL A 739 -6.76 12.69 -9.75
N SER A 740 -7.45 11.88 -10.55
CA SER A 740 -7.14 10.45 -10.68
C SER A 740 -5.88 10.28 -11.52
N THR A 741 -4.81 9.77 -10.94
CA THR A 741 -3.51 9.63 -11.59
C THR A 741 -2.70 8.49 -10.99
N ALA A 742 -1.76 7.93 -11.77
CA ALA A 742 -0.80 6.96 -11.22
C ALA A 742 -0.11 7.51 -9.97
N VAL A 743 0.15 6.66 -8.97
CA VAL A 743 0.82 7.07 -7.75
C VAL A 743 2.29 7.40 -8.05
N VAL A 744 2.69 8.63 -7.75
CA VAL A 744 4.07 9.12 -7.91
C VAL A 744 4.42 9.97 -6.69
N GLY A 745 5.65 9.89 -6.23
CA GLY A 745 6.18 10.64 -5.08
C GLY A 745 7.35 9.91 -4.46
N THR A 746 7.94 10.51 -3.42
CA THR A 746 9.11 9.97 -2.74
C THR A 746 8.68 9.17 -1.50
N MET A 747 9.25 7.97 -1.33
CA MET A 747 8.99 7.09 -0.18
C MET A 747 9.28 7.81 1.14
N GLY A 748 8.37 7.65 2.11
CA GLY A 748 8.44 8.34 3.40
C GLY A 748 7.66 9.65 3.45
N TYR A 749 7.43 10.31 2.29
CA TYR A 749 6.65 11.54 2.16
C TYR A 749 5.31 11.31 1.45
N LEU A 750 5.12 10.14 0.87
CA LEU A 750 3.93 9.80 0.09
C LEU A 750 2.70 9.69 0.99
N ASP A 751 1.67 10.46 0.67
CA ASP A 751 0.38 10.46 1.36
C ASP A 751 -0.29 9.07 1.31
N PRO A 752 -0.58 8.44 2.46
CA PRO A 752 -1.27 7.15 2.49
C PRO A 752 -2.64 7.16 1.82
N ASP A 753 -3.44 8.23 1.98
CA ASP A 753 -4.76 8.33 1.37
C ASP A 753 -4.65 8.39 -0.16
N TYR A 754 -3.74 9.22 -0.69
CA TYR A 754 -3.45 9.24 -2.12
C TYR A 754 -2.90 7.91 -2.62
N PHE A 755 -2.00 7.27 -1.86
CA PHE A 755 -1.42 5.98 -2.23
C PHE A 755 -2.48 4.88 -2.41
N PHE A 756 -3.48 4.82 -1.50
CA PHE A 756 -4.52 3.80 -1.55
C PHE A 756 -5.69 4.15 -2.48
N SER A 757 -6.08 5.43 -2.54
CA SER A 757 -7.27 5.85 -3.31
C SER A 757 -6.95 6.19 -4.76
N CYS A 758 -5.68 6.41 -5.12
CA CYS A 758 -5.23 6.99 -6.39
C CYS A 758 -5.85 8.39 -6.68
N LYS A 759 -6.39 9.03 -5.64
CA LYS A 759 -7.02 10.34 -5.71
C LYS A 759 -6.08 11.41 -5.16
N LEU A 760 -5.40 12.09 -6.06
CA LEU A 760 -4.48 13.17 -5.71
C LEU A 760 -5.27 14.44 -5.37
N THR A 761 -4.99 15.04 -4.22
CA THR A 761 -5.57 16.30 -3.76
C THR A 761 -4.47 17.22 -3.21
N GLU A 762 -4.77 18.50 -2.97
CA GLU A 762 -3.90 19.43 -2.26
C GLU A 762 -3.48 18.92 -0.87
N LYS A 763 -4.33 18.10 -0.23
CA LYS A 763 -4.06 17.49 1.07
C LYS A 763 -2.92 16.46 1.04
N SER A 764 -2.55 15.99 -0.15
CA SER A 764 -1.38 15.11 -0.33
C SER A 764 -0.07 15.87 -0.11
N ASP A 765 0.02 17.13 -0.60
CA ASP A 765 1.16 18.01 -0.32
C ASP A 765 1.22 18.40 1.16
N VAL A 766 0.05 18.58 1.81
CA VAL A 766 -0.04 18.86 3.25
C VAL A 766 0.55 17.71 4.07
N TYR A 767 0.27 16.45 3.70
CA TYR A 767 0.86 15.29 4.35
C TYR A 767 2.39 15.29 4.21
N SER A 768 2.88 15.44 2.99
CA SER A 768 4.33 15.48 2.71
C SER A 768 5.02 16.61 3.46
N PHE A 769 4.39 17.78 3.54
CA PHE A 769 4.88 18.93 4.33
C PHE A 769 4.90 18.63 5.83
N GLY A 770 3.88 17.94 6.35
CA GLY A 770 3.86 17.47 7.74
C GLY A 770 5.08 16.60 8.09
N VAL A 771 5.48 15.71 7.18
CA VAL A 771 6.70 14.89 7.33
C VAL A 771 7.95 15.77 7.34
N VAL A 772 8.04 16.76 6.44
CA VAL A 772 9.16 17.73 6.43
C VAL A 772 9.24 18.51 7.76
N LEU A 773 8.10 18.89 8.31
CA LEU A 773 8.07 19.60 9.62
C LEU A 773 8.56 18.70 10.76
N LEU A 774 8.24 17.40 10.75
CA LEU A 774 8.81 16.45 11.71
C LEU A 774 10.33 16.29 11.54
N GLU A 775 10.85 16.31 10.32
CA GLU A 775 12.29 16.29 10.07
C GLU A 775 12.99 17.57 10.56
N LEU A 776 12.33 18.73 10.45
CA LEU A 776 12.83 20.00 11.00
C LEU A 776 12.90 19.98 12.53
N ILE A 777 11.96 19.31 13.19
CA ILE A 777 11.92 19.18 14.67
C ILE A 777 12.97 18.20 15.17
N THR A 778 13.07 17.03 14.53
CA THR A 778 13.85 15.89 15.04
C THR A 778 15.26 15.79 14.46
N GLY A 779 15.52 16.44 13.31
CA GLY A 779 16.75 16.23 12.54
C GLY A 779 16.87 14.85 11.90
N LEU A 780 15.88 13.97 12.06
CA LEU A 780 15.88 12.59 11.56
C LEU A 780 15.27 12.48 10.15
N PRO A 781 15.66 11.49 9.34
CA PRO A 781 15.07 11.28 8.01
C PRO A 781 13.66 10.69 8.08
N ALA A 782 12.82 10.95 7.07
CA ALA A 782 11.47 10.40 6.95
C ALA A 782 11.43 8.87 7.03
N VAL A 783 12.48 8.18 6.55
CA VAL A 783 12.68 6.73 6.68
C VAL A 783 13.91 6.47 7.54
N LEU A 784 13.70 5.86 8.70
CA LEU A 784 14.76 5.60 9.67
C LEU A 784 15.60 4.38 9.27
N ARG A 785 16.92 4.45 9.47
CA ARG A 785 17.84 3.35 9.11
C ARG A 785 17.70 2.10 9.97
N ASN A 786 17.10 2.22 11.16
CA ASN A 786 16.85 1.07 12.02
C ASN A 786 15.54 0.38 11.55
N PRO A 787 15.57 -0.91 11.17
CA PRO A 787 14.38 -1.66 10.73
C PRO A 787 13.24 -1.65 11.74
N ASP A 788 13.56 -1.59 13.04
CA ASP A 788 12.57 -1.61 14.13
C ASP A 788 11.81 -0.28 14.30
N ARG A 789 12.30 0.81 13.71
CA ARG A 789 11.71 2.15 13.84
C ARG A 789 10.91 2.59 12.62
N GLY A 790 11.11 2.00 11.44
CA GLY A 790 10.30 2.23 10.24
C GLY A 790 10.30 3.68 9.75
N GLN A 791 9.12 4.29 9.62
CA GLN A 791 8.97 5.69 9.21
C GLN A 791 8.89 6.63 10.42
N LEU A 792 9.41 7.84 10.23
CA LEU A 792 9.48 8.89 11.25
C LEU A 792 8.11 9.20 11.88
N VAL A 793 7.07 9.34 11.05
CA VAL A 793 5.70 9.62 11.52
C VAL A 793 5.22 8.54 12.48
N HIS A 794 5.37 7.26 12.13
CA HIS A 794 4.92 6.15 12.96
C HIS A 794 5.76 6.02 14.24
N TRP A 795 7.06 6.27 14.14
CA TRP A 795 7.94 6.21 15.30
C TRP A 795 7.61 7.31 16.33
N ILE A 796 7.30 8.54 15.88
CA ILE A 796 6.88 9.64 16.76
C ILE A 796 5.52 9.34 17.40
N LEU A 797 4.56 8.81 16.62
CA LEU A 797 3.25 8.37 17.15
C LEU A 797 3.40 7.30 18.22
N ALA A 798 4.34 6.38 18.07
CA ALA A 798 4.59 5.28 19.01
C ALA A 798 5.33 5.74 20.27
N SER A 799 6.22 6.75 20.18
CA SER A 799 6.99 7.24 21.34
C SER A 799 6.15 8.08 22.32
N GLY A 800 5.07 8.72 21.84
CA GLY A 800 4.14 9.48 22.70
C GLY A 800 4.70 10.74 23.35
N ASP A 801 6.02 10.96 23.33
CA ASP A 801 6.69 12.14 23.87
C ASP A 801 7.57 12.77 22.80
N ILE A 802 7.15 13.94 22.32
CA ILE A 802 7.89 14.69 21.30
C ILE A 802 9.19 15.27 21.87
N ASN A 803 9.24 15.59 23.17
CA ASN A 803 10.44 16.16 23.78
C ASN A 803 11.61 15.19 23.80
N ALA A 804 11.33 13.88 23.81
CA ALA A 804 12.35 12.83 23.78
C ALA A 804 13.00 12.65 22.39
N VAL A 805 12.47 13.31 21.34
CA VAL A 805 12.89 13.13 19.94
C VAL A 805 13.33 14.43 19.27
N ILE A 806 13.38 15.55 20.00
CA ILE A 806 13.89 16.82 19.46
C ILE A 806 15.37 16.69 19.10
N ASP A 807 15.77 17.37 18.04
CA ASP A 807 17.15 17.36 17.55
C ASP A 807 18.13 17.89 18.61
N ASP A 808 18.98 17.02 19.16
CA ASP A 808 19.97 17.34 20.19
C ASP A 808 20.92 18.49 19.77
N ARG A 809 21.09 18.71 18.45
CA ARG A 809 21.94 19.78 17.90
C ARG A 809 21.39 21.18 18.17
N MET A 810 20.10 21.30 18.53
CA MET A 810 19.50 22.57 18.94
C MET A 810 19.92 23.01 20.35
N GLN A 811 20.58 22.14 21.13
CA GLN A 811 21.20 22.40 22.43
C GLN A 811 20.29 23.04 23.49
N GLY A 812 18.97 22.84 23.34
CA GLY A 812 17.98 23.48 24.23
C GLY A 812 17.74 24.99 23.96
N GLU A 813 18.32 25.55 22.89
CA GLU A 813 18.07 26.94 22.47
C GLU A 813 16.75 27.05 21.69
N TYR A 814 15.62 26.77 22.35
CA TYR A 814 14.27 26.86 21.78
C TYR A 814 13.22 26.98 22.89
N ASP A 815 12.10 27.61 22.59
CA ASP A 815 10.92 27.59 23.44
C ASP A 815 10.18 26.26 23.31
N ALA A 816 10.04 25.54 24.44
CA ALA A 816 9.43 24.20 24.45
C ALA A 816 7.97 24.18 23.97
N TYR A 817 7.23 25.29 24.25
CA TYR A 817 5.85 25.40 23.80
C TYR A 817 5.75 25.66 22.30
N SER A 818 6.68 26.45 21.75
CA SER A 818 6.83 26.69 20.30
C SER A 818 7.08 25.37 19.54
N VAL A 819 8.02 24.55 20.02
CA VAL A 819 8.33 23.23 19.43
C VAL A 819 7.14 22.26 19.55
N SER A 820 6.51 22.19 20.73
CA SER A 820 5.35 21.32 20.96
C SER A 820 4.17 21.68 20.06
N LYS A 821 3.91 22.97 19.85
CA LYS A 821 2.86 23.45 18.95
C LYS A 821 3.19 23.13 17.49
N ALA A 822 4.45 23.28 17.06
CA ALA A 822 4.89 22.90 15.72
C ALA A 822 4.74 21.38 15.49
N ALA A 823 5.01 20.57 16.51
CA ALA A 823 4.79 19.13 16.45
C ALA A 823 3.31 18.77 16.33
N GLU A 824 2.42 19.46 17.05
CA GLU A 824 0.97 19.27 16.91
C GLU A 824 0.49 19.59 15.48
N ILE A 825 1.01 20.66 14.87
CA ILE A 825 0.72 21.02 13.48
C ILE A 825 1.17 19.90 12.54
N ALA A 826 2.40 19.40 12.70
CA ALA A 826 2.95 18.33 11.91
C ALA A 826 2.09 17.05 12.00
N MET A 827 1.65 16.71 13.21
CA MET A 827 0.78 15.56 13.44
C MET A 827 -0.60 15.73 12.81
N LYS A 828 -1.19 16.92 12.83
CA LYS A 828 -2.43 17.23 12.12
C LYS A 828 -2.27 17.11 10.59
N CYS A 829 -1.14 17.55 10.06
CA CYS A 829 -0.84 17.41 8.63
C CYS A 829 -0.68 15.95 8.20
N THR A 830 -0.18 15.08 9.09
CA THR A 830 0.10 13.67 8.79
C THR A 830 -1.04 12.71 9.17
N LEU A 831 -2.26 13.21 9.42
CA LEU A 831 -3.43 12.37 9.66
C LEU A 831 -3.68 11.42 8.47
N PRO A 832 -4.11 10.17 8.73
CA PRO A 832 -4.34 9.17 7.68
C PRO A 832 -5.37 9.63 6.64
N THR A 833 -6.45 10.30 7.09
CA THR A 833 -7.57 10.75 6.26
C THR A 833 -7.32 12.16 5.75
N SER A 834 -7.30 12.37 4.44
CA SER A 834 -6.97 13.66 3.81
C SER A 834 -7.92 14.79 4.21
N ILE A 835 -9.21 14.52 4.36
CA ILE A 835 -10.23 15.54 4.71
C ILE A 835 -10.03 16.12 6.13
N GLU A 836 -9.39 15.38 7.03
CA GLU A 836 -9.13 15.80 8.40
C GLU A 836 -7.87 16.69 8.54
N ARG A 837 -7.05 16.76 7.50
CA ARG A 837 -5.83 17.58 7.49
C ARG A 837 -6.16 19.05 7.29
N PRO A 838 -5.38 19.98 7.91
CA PRO A 838 -5.54 21.42 7.69
C PRO A 838 -5.26 21.80 6.21
N THR A 839 -5.64 23.02 5.84
CA THR A 839 -5.20 23.67 4.62
C THR A 839 -3.80 24.27 4.82
N MET A 840 -3.05 24.53 3.73
CA MET A 840 -1.75 25.21 3.86
C MET A 840 -1.87 26.61 4.43
N SER A 841 -2.98 27.31 4.21
CA SER A 841 -3.23 28.64 4.83
C SER A 841 -3.35 28.56 6.35
N GLU A 842 -4.03 27.53 6.87
CA GLU A 842 -4.11 27.28 8.32
C GLU A 842 -2.74 26.89 8.89
N VAL A 843 -1.96 26.07 8.15
CA VAL A 843 -0.60 25.70 8.55
C VAL A 843 0.32 26.92 8.62
N VAL A 844 0.30 27.80 7.60
CA VAL A 844 1.08 29.06 7.59
C VAL A 844 0.73 29.94 8.79
N MET A 845 -0.55 30.10 9.10
CA MET A 845 -1.02 30.89 10.23
C MET A 845 -0.47 30.33 11.56
N GLN A 846 -0.63 29.02 11.79
CA GLN A 846 -0.20 28.37 13.02
C GLN A 846 1.33 28.36 13.19
N LEU A 847 2.11 28.19 12.11
CA LEU A 847 3.57 28.27 12.16
C LEU A 847 4.08 29.67 12.48
N LYS A 848 3.40 30.74 12.00
CA LYS A 848 3.70 32.12 12.38
C LYS A 848 3.46 32.36 13.88
N GLU A 849 2.45 31.73 14.47
CA GLU A 849 2.24 31.78 15.92
C GLU A 849 3.36 31.08 16.68
N CYS A 850 3.88 29.93 16.19
CA CYS A 850 5.04 29.26 16.77
C CYS A 850 6.28 30.19 16.74
N LEU A 851 6.52 30.87 15.63
CA LEU A 851 7.63 31.81 15.49
C LEU A 851 7.46 33.02 16.43
N ALA A 852 6.24 33.54 16.61
CA ALA A 852 5.97 34.65 17.54
C ALA A 852 6.22 34.25 19.00
N LEU A 853 5.87 33.03 19.40
CA LEU A 853 6.17 32.47 20.72
C LEU A 853 7.68 32.42 20.95
N GLU A 854 8.43 31.89 20.00
CA GLU A 854 9.89 31.78 20.06
C GLU A 854 10.57 33.14 20.22
N LEU A 855 10.13 34.14 19.45
CA LEU A 855 10.69 35.49 19.52
C LEU A 855 10.33 36.23 20.85
N SER A 856 9.15 35.93 21.43
CA SER A 856 8.75 36.53 22.72
C SER A 856 9.54 35.95 23.92
N SER A 857 9.88 34.66 23.87
CA SER A 857 10.69 33.99 24.90
C SER A 857 12.13 34.52 24.93
N GLY A 858 12.70 34.84 23.76
CA GLY A 858 14.06 35.41 23.61
C GLY A 858 14.18 36.82 24.22
N THR A 859 13.08 37.56 24.31
CA THR A 859 13.09 38.94 24.87
C THR A 859 13.09 38.95 26.40
N THR A 860 12.68 37.88 27.04
CA THR A 860 12.60 37.78 28.51
C THR A 860 13.95 37.41 29.17
N GLN A 861 14.93 36.92 28.41
CA GLN A 861 16.26 36.54 28.93
C GLN A 861 17.32 37.68 28.90
N ILE A 862 16.99 38.88 28.36
CA ILE A 862 17.94 40.01 28.29
C ILE A 862 17.75 41.01 29.44
N HIS A 863 16.84 40.80 30.37
CA HIS A 863 16.48 41.77 31.42
C HIS A 863 16.97 41.41 32.83
N ASP A 864 18.03 40.65 33.00
CA ASP A 864 18.60 40.39 34.33
C ASP A 864 20.14 40.58 34.38
N THR A 865 20.66 41.67 33.84
CA THR A 865 21.96 42.25 34.26
C THR A 865 22.09 43.67 33.74
N SER A 866 21.75 44.67 34.52
CA SER A 866 22.61 45.84 34.84
C SER A 866 21.84 46.86 35.65
N GLU A 867 22.45 47.17 36.81
CA GLU A 867 22.13 48.25 37.71
C GLU A 867 22.28 49.65 37.12
N ILE A 868 21.42 50.54 37.67
CA ILE A 868 21.68 52.00 37.96
C ILE A 868 21.74 52.91 36.74
N CYS A 869 20.70 53.79 36.62
CA CYS A 869 20.80 55.28 36.89
C CYS A 869 19.46 56.02 36.67
N THR A 870 19.04 56.58 37.75
CA THR A 870 18.26 57.83 38.07
C THR A 870 17.64 58.66 36.92
N ASN A 871 16.34 59.04 37.21
CA ASN A 871 15.62 60.30 37.03
C ASN A 871 15.02 60.60 35.64
N CYS A 872 13.72 60.76 35.60
CA CYS A 872 12.87 61.94 35.60
C CYS A 872 11.47 61.64 35.06
N ASP A 873 10.50 61.88 35.89
CA ASP A 873 9.17 62.46 35.74
C ASP A 873 8.48 62.58 34.38
N ASP A 874 7.25 62.06 34.28
CA ASP A 874 5.99 62.76 34.48
C ASP A 874 4.79 61.89 34.01
N SER A 875 3.93 61.67 34.98
CA SER A 875 2.46 61.80 35.10
C SER A 875 1.57 61.55 33.89
N VAL A 876 0.56 60.69 34.07
CA VAL A 876 -0.87 60.96 34.30
C VAL A 876 -1.65 59.64 34.35
N GLU A 877 -2.12 59.26 35.49
CA GLU A 877 -3.48 58.96 36.00
C GLU A 877 -4.50 58.47 34.98
N LEU A 878 -5.36 57.46 35.25
CA LEU A 878 -6.33 57.17 36.33
C LEU A 878 -6.94 55.83 36.09
N SER A 879 -7.17 55.02 36.95
CA SER A 879 -7.92 54.67 38.17
C SER A 879 -8.58 53.34 37.99
N SER A 880 -8.34 52.45 38.87
CA SER A 880 -8.94 51.99 40.11
C SER A 880 -10.10 51.04 39.85
N SER A 881 -10.20 49.90 40.51
CA SER A 881 -10.39 49.63 41.95
C SER A 881 -10.29 48.13 42.25
N THR A 882 -9.40 47.74 43.11
CA THR A 882 -9.56 47.15 44.44
C THR A 882 -10.73 46.20 44.69
N THR A 883 -10.46 45.01 45.17
CA THR A 883 -10.62 44.64 46.57
C THR A 883 -9.87 43.34 46.91
N THR A 884 -9.06 43.51 47.93
CA THR A 884 -8.37 42.52 48.77
C THR A 884 -9.31 41.64 49.56
N THR A 885 -8.90 40.41 49.87
CA THR A 885 -8.79 39.96 51.28
C THR A 885 -7.88 38.74 51.40
N ASN A 886 -7.01 38.89 52.39
CA ASN A 886 -6.07 37.95 52.98
C ASN A 886 -6.74 36.74 53.66
N ARG A 887 -6.12 35.56 53.77
CA ARG A 887 -5.40 35.12 54.98
C ARG A 887 -5.03 33.63 54.93
N ARG A 888 -3.71 33.39 55.14
CA ARG A 888 -3.02 32.42 56.02
C ARG A 888 -3.33 30.92 55.91
N GLN A 889 -2.24 30.23 55.61
CA GLN A 889 -1.41 29.35 56.47
C GLN A 889 -2.18 28.16 57.07
N ASP A 890 -1.85 26.95 56.80
CA ASP A 890 -0.75 26.15 57.34
C ASP A 890 -0.82 24.71 56.81
N ASP A 891 0.37 24.21 56.58
CA ASP A 891 0.93 22.85 56.85
C ASP A 891 0.35 21.54 56.30
N ASP A 892 1.31 20.86 55.75
CA ASP A 892 1.70 19.45 55.90
C ASP A 892 1.08 18.39 55.01
N SER A 893 2.06 17.84 54.24
CA SER A 893 2.38 16.42 54.01
C SER A 893 1.47 15.55 53.15
N ASP A 894 2.20 14.90 52.33
CA ASP A 894 2.07 13.54 51.78
C ASP A 894 1.49 13.34 50.39
N LEU A 895 2.50 13.10 49.51
CA LEU A 895 2.58 12.02 48.53
C LEU A 895 1.26 11.32 48.15
N SER A 896 0.86 11.52 46.93
CA SER A 896 0.58 10.37 46.07
C SER A 896 0.50 10.79 44.60
N SER A 897 1.44 10.28 43.86
CA SER A 897 1.50 10.29 42.40
C SER A 897 0.29 9.61 41.81
N ALA A 898 -0.56 10.35 41.12
CA ALA A 898 -1.55 9.79 40.19
C ALA A 898 -0.92 9.72 38.79
N GLY A 899 -0.49 8.50 38.42
CA GLY A 899 -0.02 8.21 37.08
C GLY A 899 -1.17 8.32 36.08
N ILE A 900 -0.98 9.17 35.10
CA ILE A 900 -1.81 9.22 33.88
C ILE A 900 -1.37 8.05 33.00
N THR A 901 -2.23 7.04 32.91
CA THR A 901 -2.09 5.95 31.94
C THR A 901 -2.40 6.46 30.55
N THR A 902 -1.37 6.74 29.77
CA THR A 902 -1.46 6.92 28.33
C THR A 902 -1.67 5.56 27.67
N SER A 903 -2.80 5.40 27.02
CA SER A 903 -3.09 4.24 26.16
C SER A 903 -2.22 4.31 24.91
N HIS A 904 -1.32 3.35 24.75
CA HIS A 904 -0.52 3.15 23.55
C HIS A 904 -1.40 2.73 22.37
N TYR A 905 -1.40 3.52 21.32
CA TYR A 905 -1.87 3.14 20.01
C TYR A 905 -0.73 2.47 19.25
N GLN A 906 -0.83 1.15 19.08
CA GLN A 906 0.00 0.41 18.12
C GLN A 906 -0.65 0.51 16.74
N ASN A 907 -0.08 1.34 15.88
CA ASN A 907 -0.29 1.31 14.45
C ASN A 907 1.05 0.97 13.77
N GLU A 908 1.58 -0.20 14.07
CA GLU A 908 2.72 -0.76 13.34
C GLU A 908 2.19 -1.61 12.19
N SER A 909 2.34 -1.16 10.98
CA SER A 909 2.60 -1.99 9.79
C SER A 909 2.28 -1.37 8.43
N ALA A 910 1.88 -0.08 8.35
CA ALA A 910 1.46 0.48 7.05
C ALA A 910 2.62 0.86 6.11
N VAL A 911 3.86 0.78 6.51
CA VAL A 911 4.91 1.54 5.83
C VAL A 911 6.10 0.74 5.29
N SER A 912 6.27 -0.52 5.67
CA SER A 912 7.44 -1.29 5.21
C SER A 912 7.36 -1.81 3.76
N GLN A 913 6.24 -1.67 3.07
CA GLN A 913 6.03 -2.30 1.75
C GLN A 913 5.93 -1.35 0.56
N THR A 914 6.08 -0.04 0.73
CA THR A 914 5.93 0.94 -0.36
C THR A 914 7.06 0.95 -1.39
N ALA A 915 8.18 0.28 -1.15
CA ALA A 915 9.32 0.29 -2.07
C ALA A 915 9.14 -0.56 -3.34
N ALA A 916 8.25 -1.55 -3.32
CA ALA A 916 8.08 -2.47 -4.45
C ALA A 916 6.90 -2.13 -5.38
N LEU A 917 6.07 -1.12 -5.04
CA LEU A 917 4.80 -0.86 -5.72
C LEU A 917 4.76 0.41 -6.58
N LEU A 918 5.88 1.07 -6.82
CA LEU A 918 5.96 2.29 -7.64
C LEU A 918 5.59 2.11 -9.13
N HIS A 919 5.22 0.91 -9.57
CA HIS A 919 4.85 0.63 -10.97
C HIS A 919 3.41 0.15 -11.20
N GLN A 920 2.54 0.15 -10.20
CA GLN A 920 1.13 -0.16 -10.46
C GLN A 920 0.35 1.15 -10.68
N GLY A 921 0.11 1.45 -11.95
CA GLY A 921 -0.63 2.64 -12.35
C GLY A 921 -2.12 2.55 -12.00
N CYS A 922 -2.67 3.65 -11.50
CA CYS A 922 -4.11 3.87 -11.48
C CYS A 922 -4.63 3.97 -12.91
N ASP A 923 -5.61 3.16 -13.25
CA ASP A 923 -6.28 3.23 -14.55
C ASP A 923 -7.30 4.39 -14.51
N PRO A 924 -7.14 5.47 -15.29
CA PRO A 924 -8.03 6.62 -15.27
C PRO A 924 -9.41 6.34 -15.90
N SER A 925 -9.69 5.13 -16.43
CA SER A 925 -10.93 4.79 -17.11
C SER A 925 -12.04 4.21 -16.21
N LYS A 926 -11.79 4.11 -14.88
CA LYS A 926 -12.79 3.62 -13.92
C LYS A 926 -13.08 4.69 -12.86
N SER A 927 -13.87 5.67 -13.21
CA SER A 927 -14.59 6.54 -12.26
C SER A 927 -16.08 6.34 -12.41
#